data_69a0b2631d1d8a990c1ae0770c26842a
#
_entry.id   69a0b2631d1d8a990c1ae0770c26842a
#
_cell.length_a   1.000
_cell.length_b   1.000
_cell.length_c   1.000
_cell.angle_alpha   90.00
_cell.angle_beta   90.00
_cell.angle_gamma   90.00
#
_symmetry.space_group_name_H-M   'P 1'
#
loop_
_entity.id
_entity.type
_entity.pdbx_description
1 polymer ?
#
loop_
_entity_poly.entity_id
_entity_poly.type
_entity_poly.pdbx_seq_one_letter_code
_entity_poly.pdbx_strand_id
1 'polypeptide(L)'
;MEKQMEICERFAGKHIVKRNGSVKPFDVTKIVSAVTRAGKATGEFGEAKALDLVCAYVLPRLDEKSTLCIELVQDAVEHALFEAGCFKTLRAYIVYRETRTKARDAKQSWVNVESSINEYLDQIDWRVNANANQGYSLGGLILNVSGKVMANYWLNFIYPAEVGRAHREADLHIHDLDMLSGYCAGWSLRTLLNEGLNGVAGKVEAAAPKHLSSATGQIVNFLGTMQNEWAGAQAFSSFDTYLAPFIRKDNLPYAEVLQCMQELIYNLNVPSRWGTQTPFTNLTFDWTCPEDLRAEHPMIGGETMPFTYGELQAEMDMINRAYIEVMLKGDAKGRVFTFPIPTYNITPDFDWDSPNAMRLFDMTARYGLPYFQNFINSELKPNMIRSMCCRLQLDLRELLKRGNGLFGSAEQTGSLGVVTVNCARLGFLFKDDEEGLLRRLDYLLELAKTSLEIKRKVIQRHIDQGLFPYTKRYLGTLRNHFSTIGVNGINEMIRNFTSDREDITTDWGHAFALRLLDHVRARLVEFQEETDHMYNLEATPAEGTTYRFAKEDRKRFLGILQAGTPSNPYYTNSSQLPVNFTDDPFEALERQDDLQRKYTGGTVLHLYMNEAVSSPEACRDLVRRTLTRFRLPYITVTPTFSICPKHGYLSGRYDFCPKCDAELLAKKRAKAAREEAS
;
A
#
# COMPACT_ATOMS: atom_id res chain seq x y z
N MET A 1 -46.42 12.02 -33.63
CA MET A 1 -46.28 10.54 -33.53
C MET A 1 -45.08 10.01 -34.30
N GLU A 2 -44.91 10.27 -35.59
CA GLU A 2 -43.77 9.75 -36.39
C GLU A 2 -42.41 10.20 -35.83
N LYS A 3 -42.16 11.47 -35.51
CA LYS A 3 -40.93 11.95 -34.88
C LYS A 3 -40.69 11.36 -33.50
N GLN A 4 -41.74 11.04 -32.76
CA GLN A 4 -41.61 10.43 -31.40
C GLN A 4 -41.21 8.94 -31.51
N MET A 5 -41.69 8.23 -32.52
CA MET A 5 -41.29 6.85 -32.79
C MET A 5 -39.83 6.80 -33.29
N GLU A 6 -39.46 7.69 -34.17
CA GLU A 6 -38.05 7.77 -34.70
C GLU A 6 -37.01 8.02 -33.62
N ILE A 7 -37.34 8.90 -32.63
CA ILE A 7 -36.42 9.16 -31.48
C ILE A 7 -36.33 7.93 -30.57
N CYS A 8 -37.47 7.25 -30.30
CA CYS A 8 -37.45 6.03 -29.49
C CYS A 8 -36.66 4.88 -30.14
N GLU A 9 -36.73 4.75 -31.46
CA GLU A 9 -35.99 3.75 -32.24
C GLU A 9 -34.48 3.97 -32.19
N ARG A 10 -33.97 5.21 -32.09
CA ARG A 10 -32.54 5.50 -31.91
C ARG A 10 -31.97 4.98 -30.58
N PHE A 11 -32.81 4.76 -29.60
CA PHE A 11 -32.40 4.18 -28.32
C PHE A 11 -32.57 2.66 -28.28
N ALA A 12 -33.12 2.05 -29.32
CA ALA A 12 -33.20 0.60 -29.46
C ALA A 12 -31.78 0.01 -29.56
N GLY A 13 -31.39 -0.80 -28.59
CA GLY A 13 -30.05 -1.38 -28.49
C GLY A 13 -29.03 -0.58 -27.66
N LYS A 14 -29.32 0.66 -27.24
CA LYS A 14 -28.50 1.34 -26.24
C LYS A 14 -28.57 0.67 -24.88
N HIS A 15 -27.53 0.79 -24.09
CA HIS A 15 -27.44 0.24 -22.75
C HIS A 15 -27.30 1.36 -21.72
N ILE A 16 -27.79 1.09 -20.51
CA ILE A 16 -27.68 1.98 -19.37
C ILE A 16 -26.91 1.30 -18.23
N VAL A 17 -25.98 2.01 -17.68
CA VAL A 17 -25.27 1.59 -16.47
C VAL A 17 -26.12 1.93 -15.26
N LYS A 18 -26.52 0.91 -14.52
CA LYS A 18 -27.23 1.09 -13.25
C LYS A 18 -26.26 1.48 -12.13
N ARG A 19 -26.78 2.04 -11.04
CA ARG A 19 -25.98 2.46 -9.86
C ARG A 19 -25.13 1.36 -9.21
N ASN A 20 -25.53 0.09 -9.38
CA ASN A 20 -24.73 -1.06 -8.94
C ASN A 20 -23.69 -1.52 -9.98
N GLY A 21 -23.42 -0.71 -11.00
CA GLY A 21 -22.49 -1.02 -12.06
C GLY A 21 -23.01 -2.00 -13.13
N SER A 22 -24.18 -2.63 -12.95
CA SER A 22 -24.71 -3.55 -13.95
C SER A 22 -25.20 -2.81 -15.19
N VAL A 23 -24.82 -3.32 -16.35
CA VAL A 23 -25.28 -2.81 -17.66
C VAL A 23 -26.58 -3.52 -18.02
N LYS A 24 -27.61 -2.75 -18.39
CA LYS A 24 -28.90 -3.25 -18.82
C LYS A 24 -29.35 -2.54 -20.10
N PRO A 25 -30.22 -3.16 -20.91
CA PRO A 25 -30.83 -2.47 -22.05
C PRO A 25 -31.54 -1.19 -21.58
N PHE A 26 -31.38 -0.12 -22.35
CA PHE A 26 -32.03 1.13 -22.08
C PHE A 26 -33.50 1.03 -22.42
N ASP A 27 -34.38 1.42 -21.51
CA ASP A 27 -35.83 1.24 -21.61
C ASP A 27 -36.52 2.59 -21.37
N VAL A 28 -36.97 3.22 -22.43
CA VAL A 28 -37.62 4.52 -22.43
C VAL A 28 -38.93 4.47 -21.64
N THR A 29 -39.62 3.34 -21.67
CA THR A 29 -40.96 3.21 -20.99
C THR A 29 -40.84 3.38 -19.49
N LYS A 30 -39.71 3.01 -18.89
CA LYS A 30 -39.45 3.23 -17.48
C LYS A 30 -39.29 4.70 -17.12
N ILE A 31 -38.73 5.50 -18.01
CA ILE A 31 -38.60 6.96 -17.81
C ILE A 31 -39.98 7.59 -17.90
N VAL A 32 -40.74 7.27 -18.95
CA VAL A 32 -42.13 7.75 -19.12
C VAL A 32 -42.98 7.40 -17.92
N SER A 33 -42.94 6.15 -17.45
CA SER A 33 -43.68 5.69 -16.27
C SER A 33 -43.27 6.46 -14.99
N ALA A 34 -41.99 6.75 -14.80
CA ALA A 34 -41.51 7.50 -13.64
C ALA A 34 -42.00 8.96 -13.67
N VAL A 35 -41.88 9.63 -14.82
CA VAL A 35 -42.33 11.02 -15.02
C VAL A 35 -43.85 11.12 -14.90
N THR A 36 -44.61 10.15 -15.45
CA THR A 36 -46.07 10.06 -15.32
C THR A 36 -46.49 9.97 -13.85
N ARG A 37 -45.83 9.12 -13.06
CA ARG A 37 -46.14 8.99 -11.63
C ARG A 37 -45.88 10.29 -10.88
N ALA A 38 -44.78 10.99 -11.19
CA ALA A 38 -44.44 12.25 -10.58
C ALA A 38 -45.48 13.35 -10.93
N GLY A 39 -45.89 13.45 -12.21
CA GLY A 39 -46.90 14.40 -12.66
C GLY A 39 -48.28 14.15 -12.05
N LYS A 40 -48.70 12.87 -11.97
CA LYS A 40 -49.97 12.48 -11.32
C LYS A 40 -49.97 12.77 -9.81
N ALA A 41 -48.82 12.54 -9.13
CA ALA A 41 -48.68 12.79 -7.69
C ALA A 41 -48.82 14.27 -7.33
N THR A 42 -48.45 15.18 -8.22
CA THR A 42 -48.53 16.62 -8.05
C THR A 42 -49.78 17.24 -8.67
N GLY A 43 -50.54 16.47 -9.46
CA GLY A 43 -51.71 16.91 -10.19
C GLY A 43 -51.40 17.84 -11.37
N GLU A 44 -50.13 17.98 -11.82
CA GLU A 44 -49.76 18.90 -12.90
C GLU A 44 -50.01 18.30 -14.30
N PHE A 45 -49.77 16.99 -14.47
CA PHE A 45 -49.97 16.35 -15.78
C PHE A 45 -50.15 14.83 -15.69
N GLY A 46 -50.64 14.23 -16.78
CA GLY A 46 -50.83 12.78 -16.94
C GLY A 46 -49.83 12.18 -17.94
N GLU A 47 -50.14 10.97 -18.41
CA GLU A 47 -49.25 10.13 -19.22
C GLU A 47 -48.93 10.73 -20.59
N ALA A 48 -49.91 11.34 -21.28
CA ALA A 48 -49.68 11.94 -22.58
C ALA A 48 -48.61 13.05 -22.52
N LYS A 49 -48.73 13.98 -21.55
CA LYS A 49 -47.74 15.04 -21.38
C LYS A 49 -46.40 14.51 -20.88
N ALA A 50 -46.40 13.43 -20.07
CA ALA A 50 -45.14 12.78 -19.64
C ALA A 50 -44.37 12.18 -20.84
N LEU A 51 -45.08 11.56 -21.77
CA LEU A 51 -44.48 11.02 -23.01
C LEU A 51 -43.92 12.16 -23.85
N ASP A 52 -44.65 13.25 -24.04
CA ASP A 52 -44.18 14.42 -24.77
C ASP A 52 -42.90 15.02 -24.15
N LEU A 53 -42.88 15.17 -22.82
CA LEU A 53 -41.71 15.65 -22.09
C LEU A 53 -40.48 14.77 -22.29
N VAL A 54 -40.68 13.46 -22.19
CA VAL A 54 -39.57 12.50 -22.37
C VAL A 54 -39.03 12.56 -23.81
N CYS A 55 -39.91 12.53 -24.81
CA CYS A 55 -39.49 12.54 -26.20
C CYS A 55 -38.91 13.90 -26.66
N ALA A 56 -39.48 15.01 -26.19
CA ALA A 56 -39.07 16.34 -26.65
C ALA A 56 -37.81 16.90 -25.94
N TYR A 57 -37.60 16.55 -24.66
CA TYR A 57 -36.58 17.19 -23.85
C TYR A 57 -35.58 16.19 -23.23
N VAL A 58 -36.00 14.99 -22.78
CA VAL A 58 -35.13 14.05 -22.11
C VAL A 58 -34.25 13.28 -23.10
N LEU A 59 -34.87 12.63 -24.10
CA LEU A 59 -34.15 11.79 -25.06
C LEU A 59 -33.13 12.56 -25.91
N PRO A 60 -33.42 13.78 -26.44
CA PRO A 60 -32.41 14.54 -27.18
C PRO A 60 -31.15 14.85 -26.36
N ARG A 61 -31.29 15.16 -25.07
CA ARG A 61 -30.14 15.40 -24.17
C ARG A 61 -29.32 14.14 -23.88
N LEU A 62 -29.97 12.97 -23.91
CA LEU A 62 -29.30 11.69 -23.70
C LEU A 62 -28.64 11.17 -25.00
N ASP A 63 -29.10 11.59 -26.16
CA ASP A 63 -28.56 11.14 -27.45
C ASP A 63 -27.13 11.63 -27.71
N GLU A 64 -26.78 12.78 -27.15
CA GLU A 64 -25.44 13.38 -27.23
C GLU A 64 -24.41 12.66 -26.36
N LYS A 65 -24.82 11.71 -25.52
CA LYS A 65 -23.93 11.05 -24.55
C LYS A 65 -23.50 9.67 -25.04
N SER A 66 -22.20 9.41 -24.97
CA SER A 66 -21.60 8.13 -25.35
C SER A 66 -21.94 7.00 -24.37
N THR A 67 -22.12 7.32 -23.09
CA THR A 67 -22.48 6.35 -22.04
C THR A 67 -23.64 6.88 -21.22
N LEU A 68 -24.70 6.06 -21.10
CA LEU A 68 -25.89 6.41 -20.32
C LEU A 68 -25.77 5.83 -18.89
N CYS A 69 -26.02 6.66 -17.87
CA CYS A 69 -26.17 6.22 -16.49
C CYS A 69 -27.47 6.77 -15.88
N ILE A 70 -27.87 6.22 -14.74
CA ILE A 70 -29.14 6.60 -14.07
C ILE A 70 -29.13 8.08 -13.67
N GLU A 71 -27.98 8.60 -13.24
CA GLU A 71 -27.83 10.00 -12.85
C GLU A 71 -28.08 10.94 -14.02
N LEU A 72 -27.45 10.69 -15.16
CA LEU A 72 -27.67 11.47 -16.39
C LEU A 72 -29.12 11.49 -16.84
N VAL A 73 -29.80 10.34 -16.72
CA VAL A 73 -31.25 10.26 -17.03
C VAL A 73 -32.06 11.10 -16.05
N GLN A 74 -31.73 11.08 -14.76
CA GLN A 74 -32.43 11.89 -13.76
C GLN A 74 -32.20 13.38 -13.94
N ASP A 75 -30.97 13.78 -14.24
CA ASP A 75 -30.62 15.16 -14.54
C ASP A 75 -31.37 15.67 -15.80
N ALA A 76 -31.43 14.84 -16.85
CA ALA A 76 -32.20 15.15 -18.05
C ALA A 76 -33.70 15.31 -17.75
N VAL A 77 -34.27 14.49 -16.85
CA VAL A 77 -35.68 14.63 -16.42
C VAL A 77 -35.91 15.92 -15.62
N GLU A 78 -35.01 16.29 -14.71
CA GLU A 78 -35.09 17.54 -13.95
C GLU A 78 -35.07 18.76 -14.90
N HIS A 79 -34.15 18.76 -15.86
CA HIS A 79 -34.09 19.81 -16.89
C HIS A 79 -35.36 19.87 -17.75
N ALA A 80 -35.88 18.72 -18.16
CA ALA A 80 -37.11 18.66 -18.95
C ALA A 80 -38.32 19.23 -18.20
N LEU A 81 -38.45 18.93 -16.92
CA LEU A 81 -39.50 19.47 -16.05
C LEU A 81 -39.36 20.99 -15.85
N PHE A 82 -38.10 21.47 -15.75
CA PHE A 82 -37.83 22.91 -15.64
C PHE A 82 -38.19 23.65 -16.91
N GLU A 83 -37.73 23.21 -18.08
CA GLU A 83 -38.02 23.84 -19.38
C GLU A 83 -39.50 23.82 -19.75
N ALA A 84 -40.20 22.78 -19.34
CA ALA A 84 -41.65 22.67 -19.55
C ALA A 84 -42.50 23.45 -18.54
N GLY A 85 -41.86 24.16 -17.59
CA GLY A 85 -42.56 24.94 -16.57
C GLY A 85 -43.35 24.11 -15.53
N CYS A 86 -43.04 22.81 -15.38
CA CYS A 86 -43.66 21.90 -14.44
C CYS A 86 -43.01 21.99 -13.04
N PHE A 87 -43.03 23.16 -12.43
CA PHE A 87 -42.27 23.45 -11.23
C PHE A 87 -42.72 22.68 -9.97
N LYS A 88 -44.01 22.37 -9.83
CA LYS A 88 -44.48 21.56 -8.71
C LYS A 88 -43.94 20.14 -8.79
N THR A 89 -43.99 19.55 -9.99
CA THR A 89 -43.47 18.21 -10.25
C THR A 89 -41.95 18.19 -10.13
N LEU A 90 -41.24 19.22 -10.64
CA LEU A 90 -39.81 19.35 -10.50
C LEU A 90 -39.38 19.35 -9.03
N ARG A 91 -40.00 20.18 -8.21
CA ARG A 91 -39.68 20.24 -6.77
C ARG A 91 -39.96 18.89 -6.07
N ALA A 92 -41.07 18.26 -6.35
CA ALA A 92 -41.38 16.95 -5.80
C ALA A 92 -40.42 15.87 -6.26
N TYR A 93 -39.97 15.93 -7.51
CA TYR A 93 -39.02 14.98 -8.10
C TYR A 93 -37.61 15.11 -7.47
N ILE A 94 -37.12 16.32 -7.29
CA ILE A 94 -35.83 16.60 -6.64
C ILE A 94 -35.84 16.10 -5.19
N VAL A 95 -36.89 16.45 -4.42
CA VAL A 95 -37.04 16.00 -3.02
C VAL A 95 -37.14 14.46 -2.94
N TYR A 96 -37.91 13.83 -3.84
CA TYR A 96 -37.99 12.38 -3.91
C TYR A 96 -36.65 11.72 -4.23
N ARG A 97 -35.91 12.27 -5.20
CA ARG A 97 -34.56 11.81 -5.58
C ARG A 97 -33.61 11.91 -4.39
N GLU A 98 -33.62 13.04 -3.70
CA GLU A 98 -32.77 13.26 -2.52
C GLU A 98 -33.13 12.31 -1.37
N THR A 99 -34.42 12.16 -1.07
CA THR A 99 -34.90 11.23 -0.04
C THR A 99 -34.54 9.79 -0.35
N ARG A 100 -34.66 9.37 -1.61
CA ARG A 100 -34.25 8.03 -2.07
C ARG A 100 -32.74 7.84 -2.04
N THR A 101 -31.96 8.89 -2.30
CA THR A 101 -30.50 8.86 -2.18
C THR A 101 -30.11 8.73 -0.72
N LYS A 102 -30.66 9.56 0.18
CA LYS A 102 -30.44 9.45 1.63
C LYS A 102 -30.85 8.08 2.18
N ALA A 103 -31.99 7.52 1.75
CA ALA A 103 -32.45 6.20 2.17
C ALA A 103 -31.54 5.06 1.66
N ARG A 104 -30.94 5.21 0.47
CA ARG A 104 -29.95 4.25 -0.05
C ARG A 104 -28.61 4.37 0.68
N ASP A 105 -28.15 5.60 0.89
CA ASP A 105 -26.92 5.88 1.63
C ASP A 105 -27.04 5.37 3.08
N ALA A 106 -28.19 5.55 3.71
CA ALA A 106 -28.51 4.95 5.00
C ALA A 106 -28.53 3.41 4.95
N LYS A 107 -29.10 2.81 3.89
CA LYS A 107 -29.09 1.35 3.69
C LYS A 107 -27.68 0.81 3.38
N GLN A 108 -26.85 1.56 2.66
CA GLN A 108 -25.45 1.23 2.42
C GLN A 108 -24.57 1.49 3.66
N SER A 109 -25.02 2.35 4.58
CA SER A 109 -24.31 2.60 5.84
C SER A 109 -24.48 1.47 6.88
N TRP A 110 -25.42 0.54 6.70
CA TRP A 110 -25.56 -0.61 7.59
C TRP A 110 -24.66 -1.75 7.09
N VAL A 111 -23.69 -2.12 7.90
CA VAL A 111 -22.92 -3.34 7.68
C VAL A 111 -23.88 -4.52 7.81
N ASN A 112 -24.05 -5.29 6.73
CA ASN A 112 -24.81 -6.53 6.82
C ASN A 112 -23.94 -7.54 7.58
N VAL A 113 -24.26 -7.74 8.85
CA VAL A 113 -23.47 -8.57 9.77
C VAL A 113 -23.43 -10.03 9.29
N GLU A 114 -24.57 -10.58 8.87
CA GLU A 114 -24.64 -11.96 8.36
C GLU A 114 -23.76 -12.15 7.13
N SER A 115 -23.94 -11.30 6.12
CA SER A 115 -23.10 -11.34 4.90
C SER A 115 -21.61 -11.17 5.23
N SER A 116 -21.27 -10.25 6.14
CA SER A 116 -19.88 -9.99 6.52
C SER A 116 -19.21 -11.17 7.19
N ILE A 117 -19.96 -11.91 8.03
CA ILE A 117 -19.46 -13.10 8.71
C ILE A 117 -19.33 -14.25 7.71
N ASN A 118 -20.37 -14.50 6.91
CA ASN A 118 -20.37 -15.61 5.95
C ASN A 118 -19.33 -15.43 4.85
N GLU A 119 -19.14 -14.22 4.31
CA GLU A 119 -18.08 -13.93 3.33
C GLU A 119 -16.67 -14.26 3.87
N TYR A 120 -16.42 -14.04 5.15
CA TYR A 120 -15.17 -14.43 5.79
C TYR A 120 -15.08 -15.94 5.99
N LEU A 121 -16.13 -16.57 6.52
CA LEU A 121 -16.14 -18.01 6.81
C LEU A 121 -16.03 -18.85 5.52
N ASP A 122 -16.66 -18.40 4.45
CA ASP A 122 -16.61 -19.04 3.12
C ASP A 122 -15.33 -18.67 2.33
N GLN A 123 -14.43 -17.85 2.93
CA GLN A 123 -13.20 -17.35 2.32
C GLN A 123 -13.41 -16.62 0.97
N ILE A 124 -14.59 -16.03 0.78
CA ILE A 124 -14.95 -15.27 -0.43
C ILE A 124 -14.37 -13.85 -0.37
N ASP A 125 -14.20 -13.30 0.84
CA ASP A 125 -13.60 -11.98 1.04
C ASP A 125 -12.09 -12.04 0.72
N TRP A 126 -11.68 -11.34 -0.33
CA TRP A 126 -10.29 -11.27 -0.78
C TRP A 126 -9.30 -10.79 0.31
N ARG A 127 -9.81 -10.05 1.33
CA ARG A 127 -9.00 -9.54 2.44
C ARG A 127 -8.52 -10.64 3.39
N VAL A 128 -9.13 -11.80 3.38
CA VAL A 128 -8.74 -12.94 4.24
C VAL A 128 -7.29 -13.35 4.02
N ASN A 129 -6.79 -13.19 2.79
CA ASN A 129 -5.42 -13.53 2.39
C ASN A 129 -4.66 -12.33 1.79
N ALA A 130 -5.10 -11.09 2.08
CA ALA A 130 -4.55 -9.90 1.44
C ALA A 130 -3.12 -9.56 1.91
N ASN A 131 -2.76 -9.94 3.13
CA ASN A 131 -1.47 -9.62 3.74
C ASN A 131 -0.82 -10.86 4.34
N ALA A 132 0.51 -10.96 4.22
CA ALA A 132 1.29 -12.08 4.75
C ALA A 132 1.21 -12.25 6.28
N ASN A 133 0.86 -11.19 7.01
CA ASN A 133 0.72 -11.20 8.47
C ASN A 133 -0.68 -11.58 8.95
N GLN A 134 -1.65 -11.79 8.05
CA GLN A 134 -3.02 -12.16 8.38
C GLN A 134 -3.29 -13.62 7.95
N GLY A 135 -4.06 -14.33 8.76
CA GLY A 135 -4.47 -15.70 8.46
C GLY A 135 -5.94 -15.94 8.77
N TYR A 136 -6.53 -16.98 8.16
CA TYR A 136 -7.88 -17.43 8.48
C TYR A 136 -7.93 -17.93 9.93
N SER A 137 -8.59 -17.14 10.80
CA SER A 137 -8.64 -17.38 12.24
C SER A 137 -9.82 -16.66 12.88
N LEU A 138 -10.18 -17.04 14.10
CA LEU A 138 -11.21 -16.36 14.87
C LEU A 138 -10.87 -14.87 15.09
N GLY A 139 -9.63 -14.57 15.45
CA GLY A 139 -9.18 -13.18 15.59
C GLY A 139 -9.24 -12.42 14.28
N GLY A 140 -8.91 -13.05 13.15
CA GLY A 140 -9.05 -12.48 11.81
C GLY A 140 -10.51 -12.20 11.44
N LEU A 141 -11.46 -13.07 11.84
CA LEU A 141 -12.90 -12.81 11.68
C LEU A 141 -13.32 -11.56 12.45
N ILE A 142 -12.91 -11.44 13.71
CA ILE A 142 -13.24 -10.26 14.54
C ILE A 142 -12.71 -8.99 13.90
N LEU A 143 -11.45 -9.00 13.45
CA LEU A 143 -10.84 -7.85 12.76
C LEU A 143 -11.58 -7.52 11.46
N ASN A 144 -11.93 -8.51 10.64
CA ASN A 144 -12.66 -8.28 9.40
C ASN A 144 -14.02 -7.61 9.64
N VAL A 145 -14.80 -8.11 10.60
CA VAL A 145 -16.10 -7.54 10.94
C VAL A 145 -15.96 -6.14 11.53
N SER A 146 -15.07 -5.95 12.51
CA SER A 146 -14.82 -4.64 13.10
C SER A 146 -14.28 -3.65 12.07
N GLY A 147 -13.40 -4.09 11.18
CA GLY A 147 -12.84 -3.28 10.11
C GLY A 147 -13.90 -2.78 9.12
N LYS A 148 -14.88 -3.62 8.76
CA LYS A 148 -16.01 -3.19 7.93
C LYS A 148 -16.86 -2.10 8.62
N VAL A 149 -17.03 -2.20 9.95
CA VAL A 149 -17.72 -1.17 10.74
C VAL A 149 -16.94 0.13 10.76
N MET A 150 -15.61 0.06 11.01
CA MET A 150 -14.74 1.23 11.01
C MET A 150 -14.67 1.91 9.65
N ALA A 151 -14.54 1.16 8.57
CA ALA A 151 -14.57 1.69 7.20
C ALA A 151 -15.88 2.42 6.90
N ASN A 152 -17.00 1.85 7.33
CA ASN A 152 -18.31 2.48 7.19
C ASN A 152 -18.37 3.81 7.96
N TYR A 153 -17.83 3.84 9.19
CA TYR A 153 -17.78 5.04 10.01
C TYR A 153 -16.95 6.15 9.36
N TRP A 154 -15.76 5.84 8.83
CA TRP A 154 -14.94 6.78 8.09
C TRP A 154 -15.68 7.37 6.89
N LEU A 155 -16.25 6.50 6.04
CA LEU A 155 -16.79 6.89 4.73
C LEU A 155 -18.14 7.61 4.80
N ASN A 156 -18.90 7.47 5.88
CA ASN A 156 -20.25 8.02 5.97
C ASN A 156 -20.42 9.09 7.06
N PHE A 157 -19.53 9.11 8.08
CA PHE A 157 -19.69 10.00 9.23
C PHE A 157 -18.49 10.95 9.44
N ILE A 158 -17.29 10.55 9.01
CA ILE A 158 -16.10 11.37 9.18
C ILE A 158 -15.79 12.15 7.90
N TYR A 159 -15.74 11.47 6.75
CA TYR A 159 -15.41 12.11 5.48
C TYR A 159 -16.62 12.78 4.82
N PRO A 160 -16.42 13.86 4.03
CA PRO A 160 -17.45 14.40 3.16
C PRO A 160 -17.99 13.34 2.20
N ALA A 161 -19.26 13.49 1.81
CA ALA A 161 -19.94 12.52 0.95
C ALA A 161 -19.22 12.25 -0.39
N GLU A 162 -18.57 13.27 -0.97
CA GLU A 162 -17.78 13.16 -2.22
C GLU A 162 -16.54 12.30 -2.05
N VAL A 163 -15.80 12.43 -0.94
CA VAL A 163 -14.65 11.58 -0.61
C VAL A 163 -15.10 10.13 -0.44
N GLY A 164 -16.17 9.91 0.34
CA GLY A 164 -16.74 8.57 0.51
C GLY A 164 -17.24 7.95 -0.80
N ARG A 165 -17.83 8.76 -1.69
CA ARG A 165 -18.28 8.34 -3.01
C ARG A 165 -17.09 7.95 -3.90
N ALA A 166 -16.08 8.81 -4.00
CA ALA A 166 -14.89 8.56 -4.81
C ALA A 166 -14.18 7.26 -4.40
N HIS A 167 -14.12 6.96 -3.08
CA HIS A 167 -13.61 5.69 -2.61
C HIS A 167 -14.52 4.52 -3.03
N ARG A 168 -15.82 4.58 -2.76
CA ARG A 168 -16.76 3.49 -3.09
C ARG A 168 -16.83 3.20 -4.58
N GLU A 169 -16.76 4.25 -5.39
CA GLU A 169 -16.79 4.15 -6.85
C GLU A 169 -15.45 3.78 -7.48
N ALA A 170 -14.39 3.65 -6.66
CA ALA A 170 -13.04 3.31 -7.09
C ALA A 170 -12.37 4.34 -8.02
N ASP A 171 -12.71 5.62 -7.91
CA ASP A 171 -11.92 6.71 -8.46
C ASP A 171 -10.59 6.87 -7.71
N LEU A 172 -10.66 6.63 -6.40
CA LEU A 172 -9.51 6.55 -5.50
C LEU A 172 -9.68 5.42 -4.47
N HIS A 173 -8.60 5.06 -3.80
CA HIS A 173 -8.60 4.13 -2.68
C HIS A 173 -7.97 4.79 -1.46
N ILE A 174 -8.74 4.93 -0.38
CA ILE A 174 -8.23 5.32 0.92
C ILE A 174 -7.83 4.03 1.63
N HIS A 175 -6.56 3.90 1.99
CA HIS A 175 -6.04 2.71 2.67
C HIS A 175 -6.40 2.69 4.15
N ASP A 176 -6.42 1.50 4.74
CA ASP A 176 -6.55 1.24 6.18
C ASP A 176 -7.77 1.90 6.84
N LEU A 177 -8.89 1.83 6.14
CA LEU A 177 -10.18 2.28 6.68
C LEU A 177 -10.73 1.34 7.77
N ASP A 178 -10.15 0.15 7.90
CA ASP A 178 -10.48 -0.86 8.89
C ASP A 178 -10.00 -0.50 10.31
N MET A 179 -9.11 0.50 10.43
CA MET A 179 -8.66 1.03 11.70
C MET A 179 -8.88 2.54 11.82
N LEU A 180 -9.17 3.02 13.03
CA LEU A 180 -9.28 4.45 13.33
C LEU A 180 -7.90 4.99 13.77
N SER A 181 -6.85 4.72 12.98
CA SER A 181 -5.47 4.99 13.34
C SER A 181 -4.66 5.57 12.17
N GLY A 182 -3.39 5.94 12.45
CA GLY A 182 -2.41 6.25 11.42
C GLY A 182 -1.96 4.99 10.68
N TYR A 183 -1.22 5.19 9.58
CA TYR A 183 -0.76 4.09 8.72
C TYR A 183 0.52 3.48 9.27
N CYS A 184 1.70 4.02 8.96
CA CYS A 184 2.99 3.48 9.36
C CYS A 184 3.76 4.47 10.26
N ALA A 185 4.53 3.95 11.22
CA ALA A 185 5.37 4.77 12.08
C ALA A 185 6.79 4.24 12.20
N GLY A 186 7.76 5.15 12.10
CA GLY A 186 9.15 4.93 12.49
C GLY A 186 9.39 5.48 13.87
N TRP A 187 10.00 4.67 14.70
CA TRP A 187 10.22 4.98 16.10
C TRP A 187 11.70 5.24 16.37
N SER A 188 11.99 5.98 17.42
CA SER A 188 13.37 6.13 17.88
C SER A 188 13.79 4.91 18.69
N LEU A 189 14.66 4.08 18.11
CA LEU A 189 15.30 2.99 18.85
C LEU A 189 16.16 3.54 19.98
N ARG A 190 16.86 4.64 19.74
CA ARG A 190 17.65 5.34 20.74
C ARG A 190 16.82 5.75 21.95
N THR A 191 15.62 6.30 21.77
CA THR A 191 14.74 6.65 22.88
C THR A 191 14.32 5.40 23.67
N LEU A 192 13.94 4.32 23.01
CA LEU A 192 13.58 3.08 23.68
C LEU A 192 14.74 2.50 24.50
N LEU A 193 15.94 2.50 23.94
CA LEU A 193 17.14 1.95 24.62
C LEU A 193 17.62 2.84 25.78
N ASN A 194 17.46 4.16 25.68
CA ASN A 194 17.87 5.09 26.72
C ASN A 194 16.87 5.21 27.87
N GLU A 195 15.58 5.07 27.60
CA GLU A 195 14.51 5.32 28.57
C GLU A 195 13.79 4.04 29.02
N GLY A 196 13.74 3.02 28.18
CA GLY A 196 12.97 1.81 28.38
C GLY A 196 11.53 1.90 27.91
N LEU A 197 10.76 0.86 28.11
CA LEU A 197 9.33 0.79 27.76
C LEU A 197 8.49 1.20 28.98
N ASN A 198 8.18 2.48 29.10
CA ASN A 198 7.56 3.06 30.29
C ASN A 198 6.73 4.33 30.01
N GLY A 199 6.25 4.96 31.06
CA GLY A 199 5.59 6.27 31.00
C GLY A 199 4.13 6.23 30.54
N VAL A 200 3.51 5.04 30.52
CA VAL A 200 2.09 4.85 30.21
C VAL A 200 1.33 4.46 31.47
N ALA A 201 0.47 5.36 31.96
CA ALA A 201 -0.25 5.18 33.21
C ALA A 201 -1.01 3.84 33.28
N GLY A 202 -0.83 3.11 34.37
CA GLY A 202 -1.51 1.85 34.61
C GLY A 202 -1.01 0.66 33.76
N LYS A 203 0.12 0.80 33.08
CA LYS A 203 0.78 -0.28 32.34
C LYS A 203 2.07 -0.72 33.04
N VAL A 204 2.51 -1.93 32.73
CA VAL A 204 3.80 -2.44 33.20
C VAL A 204 4.92 -1.61 32.56
N GLU A 205 5.91 -1.27 33.37
CA GLU A 205 7.06 -0.46 32.96
C GLU A 205 8.36 -1.25 33.01
N ALA A 206 9.22 -1.02 32.01
CA ALA A 206 10.58 -1.50 31.99
C ALA A 206 11.54 -0.30 31.94
N ALA A 207 12.56 -0.32 32.78
CA ALA A 207 13.65 0.65 32.73
C ALA A 207 14.51 0.45 31.47
N ALA A 208 15.44 1.37 31.23
CA ALA A 208 16.42 1.27 30.15
C ALA A 208 17.15 -0.10 30.22
N PRO A 209 17.24 -0.84 29.10
CA PRO A 209 17.88 -2.14 29.07
C PRO A 209 19.39 -2.02 29.37
N LYS A 210 19.93 -3.00 30.09
CA LYS A 210 21.36 -3.05 30.42
C LYS A 210 22.12 -4.13 29.63
N HIS A 211 21.41 -5.07 29.04
CA HIS A 211 21.95 -6.25 28.34
C HIS A 211 21.26 -6.42 26.98
N LEU A 212 21.93 -7.02 26.02
CA LEU A 212 21.42 -7.26 24.67
C LEU A 212 20.09 -8.03 24.67
N SER A 213 19.97 -9.07 25.50
CA SER A 213 18.73 -9.86 25.64
C SER A 213 17.55 -9.03 26.13
N SER A 214 17.77 -8.13 27.08
CA SER A 214 16.75 -7.20 27.57
C SER A 214 16.37 -6.18 26.51
N ALA A 215 17.34 -5.67 25.74
CA ALA A 215 17.11 -4.73 24.65
C ALA A 215 16.25 -5.36 23.54
N THR A 216 16.59 -6.56 23.08
CA THR A 216 15.83 -7.29 22.05
C THR A 216 14.42 -7.65 22.56
N GLY A 217 14.26 -8.04 23.81
CA GLY A 217 12.96 -8.27 24.43
C GLY A 217 12.07 -7.03 24.48
N GLN A 218 12.64 -5.87 24.84
CA GLN A 218 11.90 -4.60 24.82
C GLN A 218 11.52 -4.17 23.40
N ILE A 219 12.38 -4.39 22.40
CA ILE A 219 12.10 -4.13 20.98
C ILE A 219 10.87 -4.93 20.52
N VAL A 220 10.84 -6.24 20.81
CA VAL A 220 9.70 -7.12 20.48
C VAL A 220 8.41 -6.59 21.12
N ASN A 221 8.45 -6.29 22.41
CA ASN A 221 7.28 -5.80 23.12
C ASN A 221 6.81 -4.43 22.62
N PHE A 222 7.75 -3.53 22.31
CA PHE A 222 7.45 -2.21 21.77
C PHE A 222 6.77 -2.32 20.41
N LEU A 223 7.40 -2.97 19.44
CA LEU A 223 6.87 -3.10 18.09
C LEU A 223 5.50 -3.79 18.08
N GLY A 224 5.37 -4.82 18.87
CA GLY A 224 4.10 -5.51 18.99
C GLY A 224 3.01 -4.72 19.71
N THR A 225 3.35 -3.83 20.64
CA THR A 225 2.39 -2.93 21.28
C THR A 225 1.94 -1.84 20.29
N MET A 226 2.88 -1.25 19.54
CA MET A 226 2.58 -0.23 18.55
C MET A 226 1.69 -0.75 17.42
N GLN A 227 1.79 -2.03 17.09
CA GLN A 227 0.90 -2.67 16.11
C GLN A 227 -0.59 -2.62 16.52
N ASN A 228 -0.91 -2.43 17.80
CA ASN A 228 -2.29 -2.24 18.25
C ASN A 228 -2.79 -0.80 18.08
N GLU A 229 -1.90 0.17 17.89
CA GLU A 229 -2.23 1.58 17.76
C GLU A 229 -2.07 2.11 16.33
N TRP A 230 -1.45 1.33 15.42
CA TRP A 230 -1.17 1.69 14.03
C TRP A 230 -1.59 0.59 13.07
N ALA A 231 -2.13 0.99 11.91
CA ALA A 231 -2.66 0.04 10.93
C ALA A 231 -1.57 -0.70 10.14
N GLY A 232 -0.51 0.02 9.78
CA GLY A 232 0.58 -0.48 8.96
C GLY A 232 1.80 -0.85 9.80
N ALA A 233 2.94 -0.80 9.16
CA ALA A 233 4.15 -1.32 9.74
C ALA A 233 4.84 -0.36 10.71
N GLN A 234 5.59 -0.99 11.62
CA GLN A 234 6.38 -0.36 12.66
C GLN A 234 7.87 -0.60 12.37
N ALA A 235 8.68 0.44 12.40
CA ALA A 235 10.07 0.38 11.98
C ALA A 235 11.04 0.97 13.00
N PHE A 236 12.22 0.36 13.07
CA PHE A 236 13.40 0.95 13.69
C PHE A 236 14.52 1.07 12.67
N SER A 237 15.24 2.20 12.72
CA SER A 237 16.45 2.44 11.91
C SER A 237 17.72 2.28 12.74
N SER A 238 18.87 2.14 12.06
CA SER A 238 20.20 2.01 12.68
C SER A 238 20.27 0.87 13.71
N PHE A 239 19.62 -0.26 13.38
CA PHE A 239 19.42 -1.35 14.31
C PHE A 239 20.74 -1.97 14.78
N ASP A 240 21.66 -2.25 13.86
CA ASP A 240 22.98 -2.79 14.16
C ASP A 240 23.87 -1.78 14.91
N THR A 241 23.80 -0.50 14.55
CA THR A 241 24.54 0.58 15.21
C THR A 241 24.12 0.73 16.67
N TYR A 242 22.82 0.79 16.95
CA TYR A 242 22.34 1.02 18.32
C TYR A 242 22.41 -0.20 19.23
N LEU A 243 22.49 -1.42 18.71
CA LEU A 243 22.63 -2.63 19.52
C LEU A 243 24.09 -3.05 19.77
N ALA A 244 25.04 -2.62 18.92
CA ALA A 244 26.46 -2.92 19.04
C ALA A 244 27.06 -2.58 20.43
N PRO A 245 26.67 -1.45 21.10
CA PRO A 245 27.19 -1.10 22.40
C PRO A 245 27.00 -2.16 23.49
N PHE A 246 25.87 -2.88 23.46
CA PHE A 246 25.58 -3.92 24.47
C PHE A 246 26.55 -5.11 24.36
N ILE A 247 26.98 -5.45 23.13
CA ILE A 247 27.94 -6.52 22.88
C ILE A 247 29.30 -6.15 23.47
N ARG A 248 29.79 -4.92 23.18
CA ARG A 248 31.05 -4.43 23.69
C ARG A 248 31.04 -4.35 25.21
N LYS A 249 29.98 -3.76 25.79
CA LYS A 249 29.86 -3.59 27.25
C LYS A 249 29.93 -4.92 28.01
N ASP A 250 29.20 -5.93 27.53
CA ASP A 250 29.12 -7.23 28.21
C ASP A 250 30.13 -8.24 27.66
N ASN A 251 30.99 -7.84 26.69
CA ASN A 251 31.95 -8.70 25.99
C ASN A 251 31.31 -10.03 25.53
N LEU A 252 30.17 -9.93 24.86
CA LEU A 252 29.36 -11.10 24.49
C LEU A 252 30.07 -11.95 23.42
N PRO A 253 30.09 -13.28 23.59
CA PRO A 253 30.53 -14.18 22.55
C PRO A 253 29.47 -14.25 21.43
N TYR A 254 29.90 -14.56 20.20
CA TYR A 254 29.00 -14.65 19.04
C TYR A 254 27.76 -15.55 19.27
N ALA A 255 27.92 -16.66 19.99
CA ALA A 255 26.81 -17.60 20.28
C ALA A 255 25.66 -16.92 21.05
N GLU A 256 25.94 -16.01 21.96
CA GLU A 256 24.92 -15.27 22.71
C GLU A 256 24.25 -14.21 21.84
N VAL A 257 25.03 -13.53 20.98
CA VAL A 257 24.46 -12.58 20.01
C VAL A 257 23.52 -13.30 19.02
N LEU A 258 23.93 -14.49 18.54
CA LEU A 258 23.13 -15.33 17.67
C LEU A 258 21.82 -15.73 18.34
N GLN A 259 21.87 -16.14 19.62
CA GLN A 259 20.69 -16.50 20.40
C GLN A 259 19.74 -15.32 20.55
N CYS A 260 20.22 -14.13 20.89
CA CYS A 260 19.39 -12.92 21.00
C CYS A 260 18.70 -12.57 19.66
N MET A 261 19.42 -12.69 18.54
CA MET A 261 18.82 -12.45 17.20
C MET A 261 17.78 -13.52 16.85
N GLN A 262 18.02 -14.78 17.19
CA GLN A 262 17.04 -15.86 16.99
C GLN A 262 15.75 -15.62 17.79
N GLU A 263 15.86 -15.23 19.05
CA GLU A 263 14.72 -14.89 19.89
C GLU A 263 13.95 -13.68 19.37
N LEU A 264 14.64 -12.63 18.96
CA LEU A 264 14.03 -11.43 18.36
C LEU A 264 13.20 -11.82 17.12
N ILE A 265 13.83 -12.48 16.15
CA ILE A 265 13.21 -12.82 14.88
C ILE A 265 12.04 -13.79 15.08
N TYR A 266 12.22 -14.82 15.93
CA TYR A 266 11.16 -15.76 16.23
C TYR A 266 9.94 -15.04 16.84
N ASN A 267 10.15 -14.22 17.87
CA ASN A 267 9.07 -13.53 18.56
C ASN A 267 8.36 -12.49 17.66
N LEU A 268 9.04 -11.88 16.71
CA LEU A 268 8.41 -11.00 15.70
C LEU A 268 7.60 -11.77 14.63
N ASN A 269 7.75 -13.11 14.56
CA ASN A 269 6.96 -13.95 13.65
C ASN A 269 5.87 -14.77 14.37
N VAL A 270 5.81 -14.72 15.70
CA VAL A 270 4.74 -15.38 16.45
C VAL A 270 3.44 -14.57 16.30
N PRO A 271 2.31 -15.20 15.90
CA PRO A 271 1.03 -14.53 15.76
C PRO A 271 0.39 -14.26 17.13
N SER A 272 1.08 -13.50 17.97
CA SER A 272 0.73 -13.19 19.36
C SER A 272 -0.06 -11.88 19.53
N ARG A 273 -0.38 -11.22 18.43
CA ARG A 273 -0.98 -9.89 18.42
C ARG A 273 -2.46 -9.93 18.11
N TRP A 274 -3.07 -8.74 18.15
CA TRP A 274 -4.46 -8.51 17.78
C TRP A 274 -4.84 -9.25 16.49
N GLY A 275 -5.92 -10.00 16.55
CA GLY A 275 -6.39 -10.77 15.40
C GLY A 275 -5.51 -11.95 14.98
N THR A 276 -4.64 -12.45 15.86
CA THR A 276 -3.65 -13.49 15.55
C THR A 276 -2.68 -13.11 14.42
N GLN A 277 -2.41 -11.81 14.30
CA GLN A 277 -1.42 -11.28 13.37
C GLN A 277 0.00 -11.35 13.95
N THR A 278 0.98 -11.50 13.07
CA THR A 278 2.36 -11.18 13.38
C THR A 278 2.57 -9.67 13.29
N PRO A 279 3.40 -9.04 14.11
CA PRO A 279 3.71 -7.63 13.97
C PRO A 279 4.35 -7.35 12.59
N PHE A 280 3.76 -6.43 11.84
CA PHE A 280 4.34 -5.97 10.58
C PHE A 280 5.51 -5.03 10.87
N THR A 281 6.72 -5.50 10.73
CA THR A 281 7.93 -4.83 11.22
C THR A 281 9.00 -4.70 10.15
N ASN A 282 9.78 -3.61 10.24
CA ASN A 282 10.96 -3.38 9.43
C ASN A 282 12.13 -2.98 10.33
N LEU A 283 13.32 -3.48 10.00
CA LEU A 283 14.57 -3.06 10.60
C LEU A 283 15.52 -2.57 9.52
N THR A 284 16.08 -1.37 9.71
CA THR A 284 17.10 -0.83 8.83
C THR A 284 18.47 -0.98 9.47
N PHE A 285 19.41 -1.54 8.71
CA PHE A 285 20.79 -1.79 9.09
C PHE A 285 21.69 -0.79 8.37
N ASP A 286 22.60 -0.19 9.11
CA ASP A 286 23.55 0.77 8.57
C ASP A 286 24.74 0.08 7.89
N TRP A 287 25.12 -1.12 8.31
CA TRP A 287 26.31 -1.87 7.92
C TRP A 287 27.61 -1.21 8.36
N THR A 288 27.77 0.06 8.06
CA THR A 288 28.88 0.92 8.53
C THR A 288 28.31 2.03 9.39
N CYS A 289 28.95 2.36 10.51
CA CYS A 289 28.47 3.37 11.43
C CYS A 289 28.25 4.72 10.72
N PRO A 290 27.04 5.32 10.80
CA PRO A 290 26.75 6.61 10.18
C PRO A 290 27.66 7.73 10.70
N GLU A 291 27.99 8.67 9.82
CA GLU A 291 28.92 9.77 10.12
C GLU A 291 28.50 10.61 11.33
N ASP A 292 27.20 10.88 11.47
CA ASP A 292 26.61 11.65 12.56
C ASP A 292 26.65 10.93 13.92
N LEU A 293 26.76 9.60 13.94
CA LEU A 293 26.87 8.82 15.17
C LEU A 293 28.31 8.45 15.55
N ARG A 294 29.27 8.53 14.62
CA ARG A 294 30.64 8.01 14.81
C ARG A 294 31.33 8.55 16.06
N ALA A 295 31.16 9.82 16.38
CA ALA A 295 31.77 10.48 17.52
C ALA A 295 30.91 10.48 18.79
N GLU A 296 29.66 9.98 18.70
CA GLU A 296 28.76 9.96 19.84
C GLU A 296 29.06 8.77 20.77
N HIS A 297 28.93 9.02 22.07
CA HIS A 297 29.05 7.98 23.10
C HIS A 297 27.69 7.35 23.37
N PRO A 298 27.54 6.03 23.28
CA PRO A 298 26.28 5.36 23.60
C PRO A 298 25.97 5.43 25.08
N MET A 299 24.66 5.42 25.39
CA MET A 299 24.15 5.35 26.74
C MET A 299 23.52 3.98 26.99
N ILE A 300 23.89 3.28 28.06
CA ILE A 300 23.34 1.98 28.44
C ILE A 300 22.93 2.02 29.90
N GLY A 301 21.65 1.73 30.17
CA GLY A 301 21.11 1.70 31.53
C GLY A 301 21.25 3.02 32.30
N GLY A 302 21.30 4.15 31.59
CA GLY A 302 21.48 5.50 32.15
C GLY A 302 22.94 5.92 32.31
N GLU A 303 23.91 5.12 31.89
CA GLU A 303 25.34 5.42 31.97
C GLU A 303 25.94 5.65 30.58
N THR A 304 26.72 6.72 30.42
CA THR A 304 27.45 6.99 29.18
C THR A 304 28.65 6.07 29.08
N MET A 305 28.81 5.38 27.96
CA MET A 305 29.92 4.45 27.74
C MET A 305 31.21 5.19 27.39
N PRO A 306 32.39 4.64 27.74
CA PRO A 306 33.69 5.26 27.47
C PRO A 306 34.13 5.19 26.00
N PHE A 307 33.44 4.42 25.17
CA PHE A 307 33.71 4.22 23.75
C PHE A 307 32.62 4.92 22.90
N THR A 308 32.93 5.17 21.64
CA THR A 308 31.98 5.78 20.68
C THR A 308 31.36 4.74 19.76
N TYR A 309 30.23 5.10 19.08
CA TYR A 309 29.62 4.20 18.08
C TYR A 309 30.58 3.85 16.94
N GLY A 310 31.48 4.78 16.54
CA GLY A 310 32.45 4.55 15.46
C GLY A 310 33.48 3.47 15.75
N GLU A 311 33.68 3.11 17.02
CA GLU A 311 34.61 2.06 17.46
C GLU A 311 34.02 0.65 17.44
N LEU A 312 32.70 0.50 17.08
CA LEU A 312 31.93 -0.71 17.29
C LEU A 312 31.68 -1.53 16.02
N GLN A 313 32.50 -1.34 14.96
CA GLN A 313 32.27 -2.05 13.70
C GLN A 313 32.26 -3.59 13.87
N ALA A 314 33.17 -4.12 14.71
CA ALA A 314 33.21 -5.56 14.96
C ALA A 314 31.92 -6.11 15.59
N GLU A 315 31.31 -5.34 16.48
CA GLU A 315 30.06 -5.70 17.14
C GLU A 315 28.87 -5.56 16.16
N MET A 316 28.86 -4.54 15.31
CA MET A 316 27.88 -4.41 14.21
C MET A 316 27.98 -5.61 13.26
N ASP A 317 29.19 -6.04 12.91
CA ASP A 317 29.43 -7.23 12.08
C ASP A 317 28.88 -8.51 12.73
N MET A 318 28.97 -8.65 14.06
CA MET A 318 28.40 -9.77 14.79
C MET A 318 26.86 -9.77 14.69
N ILE A 319 26.22 -8.62 14.83
CA ILE A 319 24.74 -8.48 14.70
C ILE A 319 24.31 -8.83 13.26
N ASN A 320 24.94 -8.23 12.26
CA ASN A 320 24.65 -8.48 10.86
C ASN A 320 24.82 -9.95 10.50
N ARG A 321 25.92 -10.59 10.93
CA ARG A 321 26.15 -12.01 10.75
C ARG A 321 25.07 -12.85 11.39
N ALA A 322 24.74 -12.57 12.65
CA ALA A 322 23.75 -13.34 13.40
C ALA A 322 22.33 -13.23 12.78
N TYR A 323 21.95 -12.00 12.41
CA TYR A 323 20.68 -11.76 11.76
C TYR A 323 20.55 -12.55 10.42
N ILE A 324 21.55 -12.42 9.55
CA ILE A 324 21.57 -13.12 8.26
C ILE A 324 21.56 -14.64 8.45
N GLU A 325 22.34 -15.15 9.41
CA GLU A 325 22.40 -16.59 9.70
C GLU A 325 21.02 -17.15 10.14
N VAL A 326 20.31 -16.44 11.02
CA VAL A 326 18.96 -16.84 11.45
C VAL A 326 17.97 -16.79 10.29
N MET A 327 18.02 -15.74 9.46
CA MET A 327 17.14 -15.62 8.30
C MET A 327 17.39 -16.71 7.25
N LEU A 328 18.67 -17.06 7.02
CA LEU A 328 19.05 -18.15 6.10
C LEU A 328 18.60 -19.53 6.60
N LYS A 329 18.70 -19.77 7.91
CA LYS A 329 18.31 -21.03 8.54
C LYS A 329 16.80 -21.22 8.57
N GLY A 330 16.05 -20.14 8.73
CA GLY A 330 14.60 -20.18 8.89
C GLY A 330 14.14 -20.79 10.21
N ASP A 331 12.86 -21.15 10.29
CA ASP A 331 12.26 -21.78 11.46
C ASP A 331 12.72 -23.27 11.62
N ALA A 332 12.20 -23.94 12.63
CA ALA A 332 12.53 -25.36 12.91
C ALA A 332 12.26 -26.32 11.75
N LYS A 333 11.49 -25.90 10.75
CA LYS A 333 11.21 -26.65 9.51
C LYS A 333 11.95 -26.08 8.29
N GLY A 334 12.84 -25.08 8.47
CA GLY A 334 13.55 -24.41 7.39
C GLY A 334 12.68 -23.45 6.57
N ARG A 335 11.54 -22.97 7.12
CA ARG A 335 10.70 -21.99 6.46
C ARG A 335 11.25 -20.59 6.71
N VAL A 336 11.30 -19.78 5.68
CA VAL A 336 11.78 -18.40 5.76
C VAL A 336 10.88 -17.58 6.68
N PHE A 337 11.49 -16.73 7.50
CA PHE A 337 10.79 -15.74 8.29
C PHE A 337 10.31 -14.58 7.44
N THR A 338 9.07 -14.15 7.64
CA THR A 338 8.48 -13.02 6.90
C THR A 338 8.93 -11.68 7.49
N PHE A 339 9.11 -11.62 8.81
CA PHE A 339 9.45 -10.41 9.53
C PHE A 339 10.68 -10.62 10.44
N PRO A 340 11.35 -9.52 10.82
CA PRO A 340 11.20 -8.16 10.29
C PRO A 340 11.73 -8.08 8.84
N ILE A 341 11.13 -7.21 8.02
CA ILE A 341 11.64 -6.94 6.67
C ILE A 341 12.97 -6.19 6.81
N PRO A 342 14.10 -6.74 6.31
CA PRO A 342 15.38 -6.07 6.43
C PRO A 342 15.58 -5.06 5.30
N THR A 343 16.11 -3.89 5.66
CA THR A 343 16.62 -2.89 4.73
C THR A 343 18.09 -2.64 5.05
N TYR A 344 18.95 -2.63 4.05
CA TYR A 344 20.37 -2.31 4.21
C TYR A 344 20.70 -1.00 3.52
N ASN A 345 21.35 -0.09 4.26
CA ASN A 345 21.89 1.15 3.73
C ASN A 345 23.21 0.83 3.01
N ILE A 346 23.23 0.96 1.69
CA ILE A 346 24.44 0.72 0.90
C ILE A 346 25.12 2.06 0.60
N THR A 347 26.18 2.31 1.35
CA THR A 347 26.98 3.52 1.31
C THR A 347 28.27 3.31 0.48
N PRO A 348 29.00 4.39 0.09
CA PRO A 348 30.25 4.24 -0.66
C PRO A 348 31.33 3.42 0.05
N ASP A 349 31.29 3.35 1.38
CA ASP A 349 32.19 2.57 2.23
C ASP A 349 31.72 1.15 2.56
N PHE A 350 30.68 0.66 1.87
CA PHE A 350 30.20 -0.71 2.02
C PHE A 350 31.24 -1.74 1.59
N ASP A 351 31.62 -2.65 2.48
CA ASP A 351 32.61 -3.70 2.19
C ASP A 351 31.97 -4.87 1.42
N TRP A 352 32.02 -4.80 0.10
CA TRP A 352 31.41 -5.75 -0.83
C TRP A 352 31.97 -7.17 -0.76
N ASP A 353 33.25 -7.30 -0.32
CA ASP A 353 33.96 -8.56 -0.37
C ASP A 353 34.12 -9.22 1.02
N SER A 354 33.54 -8.61 2.06
CA SER A 354 33.54 -9.18 3.41
C SER A 354 32.80 -10.51 3.49
N PRO A 355 33.16 -11.40 4.42
CA PRO A 355 32.41 -12.64 4.65
C PRO A 355 30.94 -12.42 4.98
N ASN A 356 30.58 -11.31 5.63
CA ASN A 356 29.22 -10.95 5.93
C ASN A 356 28.45 -10.52 4.67
N ALA A 357 29.09 -9.74 3.79
CA ALA A 357 28.52 -9.36 2.51
C ALA A 357 28.22 -10.58 1.65
N MET A 358 29.12 -11.54 1.58
CA MET A 358 28.87 -12.79 0.83
C MET A 358 27.69 -13.58 1.40
N ARG A 359 27.48 -13.60 2.72
CA ARG A 359 26.30 -14.21 3.36
C ARG A 359 25.02 -13.44 3.05
N LEU A 360 25.11 -12.09 3.02
CA LEU A 360 23.98 -11.22 2.64
C LEU A 360 23.55 -11.52 1.21
N PHE A 361 24.48 -11.61 0.27
CA PHE A 361 24.15 -11.91 -1.13
C PHE A 361 23.71 -13.37 -1.34
N ASP A 362 24.15 -14.33 -0.49
CA ASP A 362 23.58 -15.69 -0.47
C ASP A 362 22.12 -15.66 -0.02
N MET A 363 21.78 -14.88 1.02
CA MET A 363 20.40 -14.70 1.46
C MET A 363 19.55 -14.05 0.35
N THR A 364 20.08 -13.07 -0.35
CA THR A 364 19.41 -12.40 -1.46
C THR A 364 19.15 -13.35 -2.63
N ALA A 365 20.17 -14.09 -3.03
CA ALA A 365 20.09 -15.06 -4.13
C ALA A 365 19.05 -16.16 -3.87
N ARG A 366 18.87 -16.55 -2.60
CA ARG A 366 17.91 -17.60 -2.22
C ARG A 366 16.49 -17.09 -2.00
N TYR A 367 16.33 -15.98 -1.28
CA TYR A 367 15.06 -15.60 -0.69
C TYR A 367 14.52 -14.22 -1.16
N GLY A 368 15.31 -13.48 -1.94
CA GLY A 368 14.91 -12.14 -2.34
C GLY A 368 14.90 -11.12 -1.19
N LEU A 369 15.68 -11.38 -0.16
CA LEU A 369 15.90 -10.47 0.98
C LEU A 369 17.35 -10.02 0.96
N PRO A 370 17.68 -8.80 1.32
CA PRO A 370 16.86 -7.68 1.81
C PRO A 370 16.44 -6.72 0.70
N TYR A 371 15.91 -5.56 1.15
CA TYR A 371 15.86 -4.35 0.33
C TYR A 371 17.21 -3.60 0.45
N PHE A 372 17.73 -3.14 -0.70
CA PHE A 372 18.94 -2.35 -0.77
C PHE A 372 18.62 -0.88 -1.01
N GLN A 373 18.98 -0.03 -0.06
CA GLN A 373 18.82 1.42 -0.18
C GLN A 373 20.09 2.03 -0.75
N ASN A 374 19.95 2.82 -1.83
CA ASN A 374 21.05 3.35 -2.59
C ASN A 374 21.54 4.69 -2.05
N PHE A 375 22.73 4.70 -1.44
CA PHE A 375 23.46 5.91 -1.06
C PHE A 375 24.79 6.08 -1.81
N ILE A 376 25.10 5.20 -2.79
CA ILE A 376 26.30 5.30 -3.62
C ILE A 376 26.10 6.35 -4.71
N ASN A 377 25.06 6.20 -5.51
CA ASN A 377 24.72 7.10 -6.62
C ASN A 377 23.46 7.91 -6.26
N SER A 378 23.54 8.67 -5.17
CA SER A 378 22.41 9.42 -4.61
C SER A 378 22.90 10.76 -4.05
N GLU A 379 22.06 11.77 -4.12
CA GLU A 379 22.28 13.06 -3.45
C GLU A 379 21.90 13.00 -1.96
N LEU A 380 21.28 11.90 -1.54
CA LEU A 380 20.78 11.70 -0.18
C LEU A 380 21.82 10.94 0.65
N LYS A 381 21.88 11.28 1.93
CA LYS A 381 22.73 10.59 2.92
C LYS A 381 21.85 9.79 3.88
N PRO A 382 22.39 8.73 4.52
CA PRO A 382 21.62 7.91 5.46
C PRO A 382 20.93 8.70 6.58
N ASN A 383 21.54 9.78 7.07
CA ASN A 383 20.94 10.64 8.09
C ASN A 383 19.80 11.55 7.60
N MET A 384 19.63 11.69 6.28
CA MET A 384 18.56 12.50 5.67
C MET A 384 17.31 11.68 5.35
N ILE A 385 17.37 10.37 5.48
CA ILE A 385 16.28 9.47 5.11
C ILE A 385 16.08 8.45 6.22
N ARG A 386 14.83 8.19 6.55
CA ARG A 386 14.44 7.01 7.33
C ARG A 386 13.59 6.10 6.47
N SER A 387 14.04 4.87 6.38
CA SER A 387 13.32 3.83 5.66
C SER A 387 12.23 3.25 6.53
N MET A 388 11.08 3.00 5.88
CA MET A 388 9.98 2.30 6.49
C MET A 388 9.63 1.08 5.64
N CYS A 389 9.04 0.08 6.27
CA CYS A 389 8.67 -1.20 5.66
C CYS A 389 7.90 -1.13 4.36
N CYS A 390 7.12 -0.07 4.15
CA CYS A 390 6.38 0.17 2.92
C CYS A 390 7.24 0.84 1.83
N ARG A 391 8.59 0.80 1.97
CA ARG A 391 9.51 1.46 1.03
C ARG A 391 9.38 2.98 1.07
N LEU A 392 8.71 3.50 2.10
CA LEU A 392 8.54 4.91 2.33
C LEU A 392 9.92 5.52 2.59
N GLN A 393 10.37 6.36 1.69
CA GLN A 393 11.50 7.25 1.89
C GLN A 393 10.97 8.56 2.46
N LEU A 394 11.38 8.87 3.67
CA LEU A 394 11.06 10.15 4.28
C LEU A 394 12.21 11.10 3.99
N ASP A 395 12.07 11.93 2.96
CA ASP A 395 13.04 12.96 2.64
C ASP A 395 12.96 14.09 3.67
N LEU A 396 13.93 14.11 4.55
CA LEU A 396 13.98 15.03 5.68
C LEU A 396 14.46 16.45 5.30
N ARG A 397 14.84 16.69 4.03
CA ARG A 397 15.31 18.02 3.57
C ARG A 397 14.26 19.09 3.81
N GLU A 398 12.98 18.76 3.66
CA GLU A 398 11.88 19.67 3.97
C GLU A 398 11.73 19.94 5.48
N LEU A 399 11.95 18.93 6.31
CA LEU A 399 11.99 19.11 7.78
C LEU A 399 13.15 20.00 8.22
N LEU A 400 14.32 19.83 7.59
CA LEU A 400 15.50 20.66 7.85
C LEU A 400 15.28 22.13 7.48
N LYS A 401 14.62 22.41 6.35
CA LYS A 401 14.26 23.78 5.93
C LYS A 401 13.31 24.48 6.90
N ARG A 402 12.46 23.73 7.59
CA ARG A 402 11.48 24.26 8.55
C ARG A 402 12.06 24.60 9.93
N GLY A 403 13.38 24.52 10.11
CA GLY A 403 14.07 24.89 11.34
C GLY A 403 13.80 23.97 12.54
N ASN A 404 13.19 22.83 12.35
CA ASN A 404 13.06 21.80 13.36
C ASN A 404 14.40 21.10 13.50
N GLY A 405 15.15 21.41 14.56
CA GLY A 405 16.53 20.93 14.78
C GLY A 405 16.68 19.42 14.59
N LEU A 406 17.83 19.06 14.08
CA LEU A 406 18.25 17.71 13.65
C LEU A 406 18.16 16.61 14.72
N PHE A 407 17.99 16.94 15.99
CA PHE A 407 18.08 15.98 17.07
C PHE A 407 16.72 15.27 17.31
N GLY A 408 16.64 14.01 16.89
CA GLY A 408 15.56 13.10 17.21
C GLY A 408 14.31 13.17 16.30
N SER A 409 14.11 14.22 15.51
CA SER A 409 12.90 14.36 14.67
C SER A 409 12.88 13.43 13.46
N ALA A 410 14.04 13.05 12.96
CA ALA A 410 14.19 12.13 11.82
C ALA A 410 13.77 10.69 12.16
N GLU A 411 13.89 10.28 13.42
CA GLU A 411 13.53 8.93 13.88
C GLU A 411 12.04 8.79 14.21
N GLN A 412 11.32 9.90 14.42
CA GLN A 412 9.91 9.92 14.80
C GLN A 412 9.04 10.43 13.64
N THR A 413 9.17 9.79 12.50
CA THR A 413 8.42 10.12 11.29
C THR A 413 7.68 8.90 10.76
N GLY A 414 6.68 9.14 9.92
CA GLY A 414 5.90 8.05 9.33
C GLY A 414 4.94 8.57 8.28
N SER A 415 4.00 7.73 7.89
CA SER A 415 2.86 8.11 7.06
C SER A 415 1.58 8.06 7.89
N LEU A 416 0.86 9.16 7.89
CA LEU A 416 -0.45 9.26 8.53
C LEU A 416 -1.48 8.39 7.84
N GLY A 417 -1.41 8.34 6.52
CA GLY A 417 -2.33 7.60 5.68
C GLY A 417 -1.95 7.69 4.22
N VAL A 418 -2.47 6.76 3.43
CA VAL A 418 -2.24 6.66 1.99
C VAL A 418 -3.56 6.75 1.25
N VAL A 419 -3.56 7.51 0.15
CA VAL A 419 -4.67 7.55 -0.81
C VAL A 419 -4.12 7.32 -2.20
N THR A 420 -4.60 6.27 -2.88
CA THR A 420 -4.15 5.89 -4.23
C THR A 420 -5.19 6.28 -5.27
N VAL A 421 -4.75 6.95 -6.34
CA VAL A 421 -5.59 7.38 -7.47
C VAL A 421 -5.63 6.29 -8.54
N ASN A 422 -6.82 6.04 -9.10
CA ASN A 422 -7.02 5.13 -10.23
C ASN A 422 -6.72 5.82 -11.56
N CYS A 423 -5.46 5.76 -11.99
CA CYS A 423 -5.03 6.40 -13.24
C CYS A 423 -5.58 5.69 -14.50
N ALA A 424 -5.72 4.36 -14.46
CA ALA A 424 -6.22 3.61 -15.61
C ALA A 424 -7.60 4.09 -16.08
N ARG A 425 -8.49 4.40 -15.13
CA ARG A 425 -9.81 4.98 -15.41
C ARG A 425 -9.69 6.38 -16.05
N LEU A 426 -8.74 7.19 -15.60
CA LEU A 426 -8.53 8.52 -16.19
C LEU A 426 -8.20 8.42 -17.69
N GLY A 427 -7.29 7.51 -18.06
CA GLY A 427 -6.97 7.28 -19.45
C GLY A 427 -8.18 6.83 -20.29
N PHE A 428 -9.04 5.99 -19.72
CA PHE A 428 -10.24 5.53 -20.42
C PHE A 428 -11.29 6.65 -20.62
N LEU A 429 -11.48 7.51 -19.62
CA LEU A 429 -12.49 8.57 -19.67
C LEU A 429 -12.08 9.76 -20.53
N PHE A 430 -10.78 10.02 -20.68
CA PHE A 430 -10.23 11.20 -21.35
C PHE A 430 -9.29 10.79 -22.50
N LYS A 431 -9.79 9.93 -23.40
CA LYS A 431 -9.03 9.49 -24.58
C LYS A 431 -8.60 10.68 -25.42
N ASP A 432 -7.30 10.75 -25.72
CA ASP A 432 -6.64 11.81 -26.48
C ASP A 432 -6.91 13.26 -25.95
N ASP A 433 -7.39 13.41 -24.69
CA ASP A 433 -7.65 14.70 -24.01
C ASP A 433 -6.79 14.82 -22.72
N GLU A 434 -5.53 15.22 -22.91
CA GLU A 434 -4.57 15.36 -21.80
C GLU A 434 -5.02 16.44 -20.80
N GLU A 435 -5.59 17.55 -21.27
CA GLU A 435 -6.05 18.63 -20.41
C GLU A 435 -7.25 18.21 -19.54
N GLY A 436 -8.21 17.49 -20.13
CA GLY A 436 -9.33 16.91 -19.38
C GLY A 436 -8.89 15.88 -18.36
N LEU A 437 -7.91 15.05 -18.71
CA LEU A 437 -7.30 14.08 -17.81
C LEU A 437 -6.66 14.76 -16.60
N LEU A 438 -5.83 15.78 -16.83
CA LEU A 438 -5.14 16.50 -15.73
C LEU A 438 -6.13 17.27 -14.85
N ARG A 439 -7.15 17.93 -15.41
CA ARG A 439 -8.21 18.58 -14.60
C ARG A 439 -8.95 17.58 -13.70
N ARG A 440 -9.24 16.37 -14.21
CA ARG A 440 -9.88 15.34 -13.40
C ARG A 440 -8.93 14.78 -12.34
N LEU A 441 -7.65 14.61 -12.67
CA LEU A 441 -6.62 14.21 -11.74
C LEU A 441 -6.50 15.23 -10.59
N ASP A 442 -6.43 16.52 -10.90
CA ASP A 442 -6.39 17.59 -9.87
C ASP A 442 -7.58 17.52 -8.91
N TYR A 443 -8.78 17.30 -9.43
CA TYR A 443 -9.96 17.11 -8.59
C TYR A 443 -9.82 15.90 -7.64
N LEU A 444 -9.29 14.78 -8.12
CA LEU A 444 -9.07 13.60 -7.27
C LEU A 444 -7.97 13.83 -6.23
N LEU A 445 -6.91 14.54 -6.59
CA LEU A 445 -5.84 14.95 -5.66
C LEU A 445 -6.39 15.87 -4.55
N GLU A 446 -7.29 16.80 -4.86
CA GLU A 446 -7.99 17.64 -3.87
C GLU A 446 -8.84 16.80 -2.90
N LEU A 447 -9.54 15.78 -3.39
CA LEU A 447 -10.28 14.85 -2.54
C LEU A 447 -9.34 14.03 -1.64
N ALA A 448 -8.19 13.60 -2.19
CA ALA A 448 -7.16 12.90 -1.44
C ALA A 448 -6.58 13.79 -0.32
N LYS A 449 -6.19 15.04 -0.62
CA LYS A 449 -5.77 16.04 0.37
C LYS A 449 -6.82 16.21 1.46
N THR A 450 -8.07 16.45 1.07
CA THR A 450 -9.19 16.64 2.01
C THR A 450 -9.32 15.47 2.98
N SER A 451 -9.25 14.24 2.47
CA SER A 451 -9.35 13.03 3.30
C SER A 451 -8.19 12.89 4.28
N LEU A 452 -6.96 13.18 3.83
CA LEU A 452 -5.75 13.10 4.66
C LEU A 452 -5.71 14.17 5.75
N GLU A 453 -6.12 15.40 5.44
CA GLU A 453 -6.22 16.49 6.43
C GLU A 453 -7.28 16.20 7.50
N ILE A 454 -8.42 15.64 7.11
CA ILE A 454 -9.44 15.19 8.07
C ILE A 454 -8.90 14.05 8.93
N LYS A 455 -8.23 13.06 8.32
CA LYS A 455 -7.62 11.93 9.04
C LYS A 455 -6.62 12.44 10.07
N ARG A 456 -5.74 13.38 9.70
CA ARG A 456 -4.77 14.01 10.60
C ARG A 456 -5.43 14.63 11.82
N LYS A 457 -6.46 15.43 11.63
CA LYS A 457 -7.20 16.09 12.72
C LYS A 457 -7.88 15.08 13.66
N VAL A 458 -8.46 14.03 13.09
CA VAL A 458 -9.16 13.00 13.87
C VAL A 458 -8.17 12.20 14.71
N ILE A 459 -7.09 11.71 14.10
CA ILE A 459 -6.10 10.89 14.80
C ILE A 459 -5.36 11.71 15.86
N GLN A 460 -4.93 12.95 15.56
CA GLN A 460 -4.27 13.82 16.55
C GLN A 460 -5.18 14.05 17.76
N ARG A 461 -6.45 14.34 17.55
CA ARG A 461 -7.43 14.48 18.63
C ARG A 461 -7.50 13.22 19.51
N HIS A 462 -7.49 12.05 18.92
CA HIS A 462 -7.54 10.79 19.67
C HIS A 462 -6.22 10.50 20.42
N ILE A 463 -5.07 10.90 19.87
CA ILE A 463 -3.79 10.88 20.59
C ILE A 463 -3.87 11.77 21.83
N ASP A 464 -4.35 13.00 21.66
CA ASP A 464 -4.48 13.99 22.77
C ASP A 464 -5.41 13.49 23.87
N GLN A 465 -6.51 12.82 23.48
CA GLN A 465 -7.49 12.22 24.38
C GLN A 465 -7.00 10.91 25.04
N GLY A 466 -5.87 10.36 24.60
CA GLY A 466 -5.27 9.15 25.21
C GLY A 466 -5.82 7.83 24.68
N LEU A 467 -6.50 7.82 23.52
CA LEU A 467 -6.91 6.57 22.85
C LEU A 467 -5.69 5.76 22.40
N PHE A 468 -4.57 6.42 22.12
CA PHE A 468 -3.29 5.85 21.72
C PHE A 468 -2.23 6.15 22.80
N PRO A 469 -2.22 5.45 23.95
CA PRO A 469 -1.41 5.83 25.08
C PRO A 469 0.10 5.71 24.83
N TYR A 470 0.55 4.71 24.10
CA TYR A 470 1.96 4.53 23.74
C TYR A 470 2.40 5.51 22.65
N THR A 471 1.58 5.72 21.62
CA THR A 471 1.83 6.76 20.61
C THR A 471 1.92 8.14 21.25
N LYS A 472 1.03 8.45 22.21
CA LYS A 472 1.09 9.70 22.97
C LYS A 472 2.41 9.86 23.73
N ARG A 473 2.93 8.79 24.33
CA ARG A 473 4.18 8.78 25.07
C ARG A 473 5.41 8.95 24.19
N TYR A 474 5.49 8.17 23.10
CA TYR A 474 6.71 8.08 22.28
C TYR A 474 6.72 8.98 21.05
N LEU A 475 5.58 9.48 20.62
CA LEU A 475 5.45 10.36 19.46
C LEU A 475 4.84 11.73 19.83
N GLY A 476 3.72 11.74 20.54
CA GLY A 476 3.01 12.94 20.98
C GLY A 476 2.26 13.68 19.89
N THR A 477 2.89 13.89 18.73
CA THR A 477 2.33 14.70 17.63
C THR A 477 2.57 14.05 16.27
N LEU A 478 1.62 14.28 15.36
CA LEU A 478 1.72 13.85 13.95
C LEU A 478 2.37 14.90 13.04
N ARG A 479 2.96 15.96 13.60
CA ARG A 479 3.53 17.08 12.84
C ARG A 479 4.55 16.62 11.80
N ASN A 480 5.36 15.60 12.13
CA ASN A 480 6.41 15.05 11.27
C ASN A 480 5.92 13.86 10.43
N HIS A 481 4.62 13.59 10.40
CA HIS A 481 4.07 12.50 9.58
C HIS A 481 3.60 13.01 8.23
N PHE A 482 3.94 12.25 7.19
CA PHE A 482 3.57 12.56 5.82
C PHE A 482 2.12 12.17 5.52
N SER A 483 1.46 13.01 4.75
CA SER A 483 0.23 12.68 4.02
C SER A 483 0.65 12.10 2.68
N THR A 484 0.41 10.80 2.45
CA THR A 484 0.94 10.08 1.30
C THR A 484 -0.12 9.93 0.21
N ILE A 485 0.23 10.30 -1.02
CA ILE A 485 -0.59 10.06 -2.20
C ILE A 485 0.13 9.07 -3.11
N GLY A 486 -0.60 8.06 -3.57
CA GLY A 486 -0.15 7.06 -4.52
C GLY A 486 -0.87 7.16 -5.86
N VAL A 487 -0.27 6.61 -6.88
CA VAL A 487 -0.86 6.45 -8.23
C VAL A 487 -0.76 5.00 -8.66
N ASN A 488 -1.77 4.53 -9.40
CA ASN A 488 -1.82 3.13 -9.83
C ASN A 488 -2.35 3.00 -11.26
N GLY A 489 -1.79 2.06 -12.02
CA GLY A 489 -2.26 1.76 -13.38
C GLY A 489 -1.83 2.79 -14.43
N ILE A 490 -0.63 3.37 -14.31
CA ILE A 490 -0.13 4.33 -15.31
C ILE A 490 0.05 3.66 -16.67
N ASN A 491 0.53 2.42 -16.72
CA ASN A 491 0.62 1.67 -17.96
C ASN A 491 -0.74 1.55 -18.67
N GLU A 492 -1.75 1.10 -17.93
CA GLU A 492 -3.11 0.95 -18.47
C GLU A 492 -3.78 2.32 -18.74
N MET A 493 -3.37 3.37 -18.02
CA MET A 493 -3.79 4.75 -18.34
C MET A 493 -3.33 5.15 -19.75
N ILE A 494 -2.05 4.94 -20.04
CA ILE A 494 -1.47 5.27 -21.36
C ILE A 494 -2.16 4.46 -22.46
N ARG A 495 -2.32 3.16 -22.27
CA ARG A 495 -2.99 2.26 -23.21
C ARG A 495 -4.45 2.69 -23.47
N ASN A 496 -5.20 2.97 -22.43
CA ASN A 496 -6.59 3.43 -22.55
C ASN A 496 -6.69 4.82 -23.18
N PHE A 497 -5.79 5.74 -22.80
CA PHE A 497 -5.73 7.10 -23.35
C PHE A 497 -5.48 7.10 -24.86
N THR A 498 -4.56 6.28 -25.30
CA THR A 498 -4.15 6.20 -26.72
C THR A 498 -4.94 5.15 -27.52
N SER A 499 -5.94 4.49 -26.93
CA SER A 499 -6.65 3.36 -27.56
C SER A 499 -5.70 2.23 -27.97
N ASP A 500 -4.78 1.85 -27.08
CA ASP A 500 -3.76 0.79 -27.20
C ASP A 500 -2.67 1.03 -28.27
N ARG A 501 -2.46 2.30 -28.68
CA ARG A 501 -1.38 2.68 -29.61
C ARG A 501 -0.03 2.79 -28.92
N GLU A 502 -0.03 3.16 -27.65
CA GLU A 502 1.15 3.39 -26.84
C GLU A 502 0.98 2.73 -25.46
N ASP A 503 2.08 2.42 -24.82
CA ASP A 503 2.15 1.96 -23.43
C ASP A 503 3.38 2.56 -22.72
N ILE A 504 3.61 2.22 -21.47
CA ILE A 504 4.71 2.82 -20.66
C ILE A 504 6.11 2.44 -21.21
N THR A 505 6.20 1.41 -22.05
CA THR A 505 7.47 0.93 -22.63
C THR A 505 7.88 1.70 -23.89
N THR A 506 6.95 2.45 -24.49
CA THR A 506 7.24 3.30 -25.66
C THR A 506 7.83 4.64 -25.21
N ASP A 507 8.61 5.29 -26.08
CA ASP A 507 9.22 6.59 -25.77
C ASP A 507 8.17 7.67 -25.47
N TRP A 508 7.06 7.66 -26.23
CA TRP A 508 5.95 8.60 -25.99
C TRP A 508 5.25 8.32 -24.66
N GLY A 509 4.93 7.04 -24.38
CA GLY A 509 4.27 6.64 -23.14
C GLY A 509 5.13 6.89 -21.92
N HIS A 510 6.43 6.61 -22.02
CA HIS A 510 7.40 6.92 -20.98
C HIS A 510 7.46 8.42 -20.66
N ALA A 511 7.56 9.27 -21.71
CA ALA A 511 7.56 10.71 -21.54
C ALA A 511 6.22 11.22 -20.95
N PHE A 512 5.10 10.61 -21.32
CA PHE A 512 3.80 10.95 -20.74
C PHE A 512 3.72 10.57 -19.25
N ALA A 513 4.22 9.40 -18.88
CA ALA A 513 4.31 8.99 -17.47
C ALA A 513 5.15 9.97 -16.63
N LEU A 514 6.30 10.42 -17.14
CA LEU A 514 7.13 11.42 -16.49
C LEU A 514 6.40 12.75 -16.27
N ARG A 515 5.70 13.26 -17.31
CA ARG A 515 4.90 14.50 -17.20
C ARG A 515 3.80 14.38 -16.15
N LEU A 516 3.10 13.23 -16.11
CA LEU A 516 2.07 12.96 -15.12
C LEU A 516 2.62 12.98 -13.71
N LEU A 517 3.74 12.29 -13.48
CA LEU A 517 4.39 12.23 -12.15
C LEU A 517 4.90 13.61 -11.71
N ASP A 518 5.45 14.40 -12.64
CA ASP A 518 5.88 15.78 -12.36
C ASP A 518 4.69 16.69 -12.02
N HIS A 519 3.57 16.53 -12.72
CA HIS A 519 2.34 17.26 -12.42
C HIS A 519 1.83 16.92 -11.00
N VAL A 520 1.76 15.64 -10.64
CA VAL A 520 1.36 15.23 -9.28
C VAL A 520 2.30 15.82 -8.24
N ARG A 521 3.63 15.76 -8.47
CA ARG A 521 4.62 16.34 -7.54
C ARG A 521 4.42 17.85 -7.35
N ALA A 522 4.16 18.58 -8.42
CA ALA A 522 3.88 20.02 -8.34
C ALA A 522 2.65 20.29 -7.45
N ARG A 523 1.56 19.52 -7.64
CA ARG A 523 0.36 19.62 -6.80
C ARG A 523 0.65 19.32 -5.33
N LEU A 524 1.50 18.33 -5.03
CA LEU A 524 1.87 18.01 -3.65
C LEU A 524 2.68 19.12 -2.99
N VAL A 525 3.52 19.86 -3.73
CA VAL A 525 4.22 21.04 -3.23
C VAL A 525 3.21 22.15 -2.87
N GLU A 526 2.24 22.41 -3.73
CA GLU A 526 1.16 23.35 -3.44
C GLU A 526 0.38 22.96 -2.16
N PHE A 527 0.07 21.67 -1.99
CA PHE A 527 -0.60 21.17 -0.78
C PHE A 527 0.24 21.40 0.49
N GLN A 528 1.56 21.24 0.40
CA GLN A 528 2.46 21.55 1.53
C GLN A 528 2.43 23.04 1.89
N GLU A 529 2.40 23.94 0.89
CA GLU A 529 2.32 25.36 1.10
C GLU A 529 0.96 25.77 1.69
N GLU A 530 -0.14 25.18 1.22
CA GLU A 530 -1.50 25.48 1.68
C GLU A 530 -1.77 25.00 3.12
N THR A 531 -1.21 23.84 3.51
CA THR A 531 -1.59 23.17 4.77
C THR A 531 -0.55 23.27 5.88
N ASP A 532 0.69 23.64 5.54
CA ASP A 532 1.89 23.53 6.40
C ASP A 532 2.16 22.08 6.88
N HIS A 533 1.63 21.07 6.16
CA HIS A 533 1.89 19.67 6.41
C HIS A 533 2.75 19.06 5.31
N MET A 534 3.40 17.94 5.61
CA MET A 534 4.24 17.25 4.65
C MET A 534 3.41 16.30 3.78
N TYR A 535 3.67 16.37 2.47
CA TYR A 535 3.09 15.49 1.46
C TYR A 535 4.19 14.78 0.69
N ASN A 536 3.93 13.54 0.29
CA ASN A 536 4.83 12.81 -0.59
C ASN A 536 4.06 11.95 -1.59
N LEU A 537 4.72 11.60 -2.70
CA LEU A 537 4.24 10.69 -3.72
C LEU A 537 4.90 9.33 -3.53
N GLU A 538 4.11 8.28 -3.38
CA GLU A 538 4.60 6.91 -3.18
C GLU A 538 4.17 5.98 -4.32
N ALA A 539 5.08 5.13 -4.76
CA ALA A 539 4.75 3.96 -5.55
C ALA A 539 4.21 2.86 -4.62
N THR A 540 3.00 3.05 -4.14
CA THR A 540 2.40 2.16 -3.15
C THR A 540 2.28 0.74 -3.68
N PRO A 541 2.83 -0.28 -2.99
CA PRO A 541 2.56 -1.68 -3.33
C PRO A 541 1.11 -1.98 -2.96
N ALA A 542 0.25 -1.93 -3.95
CA ALA A 542 -1.20 -1.91 -3.73
C ALA A 542 -1.90 -3.08 -4.44
N GLU A 543 -1.42 -4.31 -4.25
CA GLU A 543 -1.93 -5.51 -4.93
C GLU A 543 -3.45 -5.66 -4.78
N GLY A 544 -3.97 -5.55 -3.57
CA GLY A 544 -5.41 -5.56 -3.34
C GLY A 544 -6.16 -4.39 -3.96
N THR A 545 -5.52 -3.20 -4.02
CA THR A 545 -6.09 -1.99 -4.62
C THR A 545 -6.14 -2.09 -6.13
N THR A 546 -5.10 -2.62 -6.78
CA THR A 546 -5.06 -2.80 -8.23
C THR A 546 -6.16 -3.76 -8.69
N TYR A 547 -6.33 -4.87 -7.96
CA TYR A 547 -7.41 -5.82 -8.21
C TYR A 547 -8.78 -5.17 -8.01
N ARG A 548 -8.96 -4.43 -6.91
CA ARG A 548 -10.23 -3.73 -6.62
C ARG A 548 -10.59 -2.74 -7.72
N PHE A 549 -9.64 -1.90 -8.15
CA PHE A 549 -9.85 -0.93 -9.22
C PHE A 549 -10.25 -1.62 -10.52
N ALA A 550 -9.49 -2.59 -10.96
CA ALA A 550 -9.75 -3.33 -12.18
C ALA A 550 -11.12 -4.04 -12.16
N LYS A 551 -11.45 -4.68 -11.03
CA LYS A 551 -12.74 -5.35 -10.83
C LYS A 551 -13.93 -4.40 -10.90
N GLU A 552 -13.84 -3.22 -10.25
CA GLU A 552 -14.91 -2.23 -10.27
C GLU A 552 -15.04 -1.54 -11.64
N ASP A 553 -13.92 -1.24 -12.30
CA ASP A 553 -13.91 -0.64 -13.63
C ASP A 553 -14.53 -1.56 -14.67
N ARG A 554 -14.22 -2.85 -14.62
CA ARG A 554 -14.80 -3.84 -15.52
C ARG A 554 -16.31 -3.94 -15.45
N LYS A 555 -16.90 -3.71 -14.26
CA LYS A 555 -18.35 -3.68 -14.09
C LYS A 555 -18.99 -2.46 -14.72
N ARG A 556 -18.25 -1.35 -14.82
CA ARG A 556 -18.78 -0.03 -15.20
C ARG A 556 -18.46 0.37 -16.63
N PHE A 557 -17.29 -0.03 -17.12
CA PHE A 557 -16.75 0.41 -18.39
C PHE A 557 -16.47 -0.76 -19.31
N LEU A 558 -17.31 -0.91 -20.34
CA LEU A 558 -17.08 -1.88 -21.40
C LEU A 558 -15.86 -1.49 -22.24
N GLY A 559 -14.92 -2.43 -22.41
CA GLY A 559 -13.74 -2.21 -23.25
C GLY A 559 -12.60 -1.45 -22.58
N ILE A 560 -12.65 -1.21 -21.26
CA ILE A 560 -11.49 -0.68 -20.54
C ILE A 560 -10.35 -1.73 -20.57
N LEU A 561 -9.16 -1.30 -20.97
CA LEU A 561 -7.99 -2.15 -21.05
C LEU A 561 -7.43 -2.39 -19.65
N GLN A 562 -7.10 -3.64 -19.37
CA GLN A 562 -6.63 -4.13 -18.08
C GLN A 562 -5.52 -5.15 -18.31
N ALA A 563 -4.74 -5.42 -17.27
CA ALA A 563 -3.83 -6.56 -17.20
C ALA A 563 -4.50 -7.77 -16.54
N GLY A 564 -3.84 -8.92 -16.59
CA GLY A 564 -4.32 -10.17 -16.01
C GLY A 564 -5.32 -10.91 -16.87
N THR A 565 -6.16 -11.72 -16.23
CA THR A 565 -7.18 -12.52 -16.87
C THR A 565 -8.59 -11.99 -16.56
N PRO A 566 -9.61 -12.39 -17.32
CA PRO A 566 -10.99 -12.05 -16.99
C PRO A 566 -11.45 -12.43 -15.59
N SER A 567 -10.95 -13.51 -15.03
CA SER A 567 -11.27 -13.94 -13.65
C SER A 567 -10.41 -13.25 -12.60
N ASN A 568 -9.22 -12.78 -12.96
CA ASN A 568 -8.30 -12.10 -12.06
C ASN A 568 -7.69 -10.85 -12.72
N PRO A 569 -8.50 -9.80 -12.94
CA PRO A 569 -8.02 -8.56 -13.54
C PRO A 569 -7.23 -7.73 -12.53
N TYR A 570 -6.22 -7.02 -13.02
CA TYR A 570 -5.48 -6.05 -12.21
C TYR A 570 -4.99 -4.88 -13.08
N TYR A 571 -4.50 -3.84 -12.43
CA TYR A 571 -3.72 -2.78 -13.07
C TYR A 571 -2.26 -2.91 -12.66
N THR A 572 -1.35 -2.60 -13.57
CA THR A 572 0.08 -2.57 -13.27
C THR A 572 0.35 -1.57 -12.15
N ASN A 573 1.14 -1.99 -11.17
CA ASN A 573 1.36 -1.19 -9.98
C ASN A 573 2.13 0.10 -10.32
N SER A 574 1.64 1.22 -9.86
CA SER A 574 2.24 2.56 -10.02
C SER A 574 2.69 2.84 -11.45
N SER A 575 3.97 3.10 -11.69
CA SER A 575 4.63 3.25 -12.99
C SER A 575 5.56 2.08 -13.34
N GLN A 576 5.32 0.92 -12.76
CA GLN A 576 6.12 -0.27 -13.04
C GLN A 576 5.92 -0.75 -14.49
N LEU A 577 6.89 -1.50 -15.01
CA LEU A 577 6.77 -2.17 -16.31
C LEU A 577 5.71 -3.27 -16.25
N PRO A 578 5.04 -3.56 -17.37
CA PRO A 578 4.17 -4.72 -17.49
C PRO A 578 4.93 -6.01 -17.14
N VAL A 579 4.24 -6.95 -16.50
CA VAL A 579 4.79 -8.27 -16.19
C VAL A 579 5.21 -8.96 -17.49
N ASN A 580 6.40 -9.53 -17.51
CA ASN A 580 7.03 -10.21 -18.67
C ASN A 580 7.39 -9.24 -19.84
N PHE A 581 7.58 -7.96 -19.59
CA PHE A 581 8.06 -7.04 -20.61
C PHE A 581 9.47 -7.42 -21.10
N THR A 582 10.38 -7.67 -20.15
CA THR A 582 11.77 -8.08 -20.44
C THR A 582 12.29 -9.04 -19.41
N ASP A 583 13.20 -9.92 -19.85
CA ASP A 583 13.96 -10.81 -18.99
C ASP A 583 15.35 -10.24 -18.65
N ASP A 584 15.71 -9.11 -19.27
CA ASP A 584 16.96 -8.40 -18.99
C ASP A 584 16.77 -7.38 -17.84
N PRO A 585 17.39 -7.63 -16.67
CA PRO A 585 17.28 -6.71 -15.53
C PRO A 585 17.86 -5.32 -15.82
N PHE A 586 18.84 -5.19 -16.73
CA PHE A 586 19.44 -3.90 -17.07
C PHE A 586 18.53 -3.08 -17.96
N GLU A 587 17.81 -3.70 -18.92
CA GLU A 587 16.78 -3.03 -19.70
C GLU A 587 15.65 -2.53 -18.78
N ALA A 588 15.20 -3.34 -17.82
CA ALA A 588 14.22 -2.92 -16.83
C ALA A 588 14.71 -1.72 -16.00
N LEU A 589 15.98 -1.73 -15.57
CA LEU A 589 16.61 -0.64 -14.85
C LEU A 589 16.69 0.64 -15.68
N GLU A 590 17.12 0.56 -16.94
CA GLU A 590 17.20 1.71 -17.85
C GLU A 590 15.85 2.37 -18.08
N ARG A 591 14.77 1.58 -18.21
CA ARG A 591 13.41 2.08 -18.39
C ARG A 591 12.77 2.64 -17.12
N GLN A 592 13.28 2.28 -15.94
CA GLN A 592 12.67 2.65 -14.67
C GLN A 592 13.44 3.71 -13.87
N ASP A 593 14.71 3.97 -14.16
CA ASP A 593 15.58 4.82 -13.33
C ASP A 593 15.01 6.22 -13.10
N ASP A 594 14.58 6.91 -14.14
CA ASP A 594 14.04 8.26 -14.07
C ASP A 594 12.61 8.30 -13.51
N LEU A 595 11.76 7.30 -13.81
CA LEU A 595 10.42 7.17 -13.23
C LEU A 595 10.48 6.94 -11.72
N GLN A 596 11.35 6.03 -11.27
CA GLN A 596 11.48 5.68 -9.86
C GLN A 596 11.95 6.88 -9.01
N ARG A 597 12.76 7.74 -9.57
CA ARG A 597 13.25 8.99 -8.93
C ARG A 597 12.18 10.05 -8.74
N LYS A 598 11.01 9.94 -9.37
CA LYS A 598 9.89 10.87 -9.18
C LYS A 598 9.16 10.64 -7.86
N TYR A 599 9.27 9.47 -7.26
CA TYR A 599 8.56 9.12 -6.03
C TYR A 599 9.30 9.64 -4.79
N THR A 600 8.81 10.75 -4.23
CA THR A 600 9.38 11.39 -3.03
C THR A 600 9.02 10.65 -1.73
N GLY A 601 7.98 9.82 -1.78
CA GLY A 601 7.51 8.99 -0.67
C GLY A 601 8.02 7.55 -0.69
N GLY A 602 8.85 7.22 -1.70
CA GLY A 602 9.43 5.91 -1.83
C GLY A 602 8.86 5.06 -2.95
N THR A 603 9.71 4.16 -3.38
CA THR A 603 9.43 3.15 -4.38
C THR A 603 10.44 2.04 -4.23
N VAL A 604 10.14 0.86 -4.79
CA VAL A 604 11.15 -0.19 -4.96
C VAL A 604 11.03 -0.77 -6.34
N LEU A 605 12.15 -0.98 -6.99
CA LEU A 605 12.22 -1.81 -8.16
C LEU A 605 12.53 -3.25 -7.77
N HIS A 606 11.59 -4.15 -8.08
CA HIS A 606 11.81 -5.59 -8.00
C HIS A 606 12.48 -6.06 -9.27
N LEU A 607 13.73 -6.48 -9.17
CA LEU A 607 14.41 -7.18 -10.26
C LEU A 607 13.97 -8.64 -10.23
N TYR A 608 12.94 -8.96 -11.00
CA TYR A 608 12.46 -10.32 -11.13
C TYR A 608 13.45 -11.12 -11.99
N MET A 609 14.01 -12.17 -11.37
CA MET A 609 14.92 -13.08 -12.07
C MET A 609 14.11 -14.32 -12.49
N ASN A 610 14.04 -14.59 -13.79
CA ASN A 610 13.36 -15.79 -14.31
C ASN A 610 14.13 -17.08 -13.98
N GLU A 611 15.40 -16.95 -13.56
CA GLU A 611 16.27 -18.02 -13.15
C GLU A 611 16.71 -17.85 -11.69
N ALA A 612 17.16 -18.93 -11.09
CA ALA A 612 17.86 -18.86 -9.81
C ALA A 612 19.17 -18.10 -9.99
N VAL A 613 19.48 -17.17 -9.10
CA VAL A 613 20.78 -16.49 -9.11
C VAL A 613 21.86 -17.52 -8.84
N SER A 614 22.84 -17.64 -9.74
CA SER A 614 23.78 -18.75 -9.79
C SER A 614 24.73 -18.84 -8.59
N SER A 615 25.08 -17.69 -8.00
CA SER A 615 25.97 -17.63 -6.84
C SER A 615 25.81 -16.32 -6.07
N PRO A 616 26.29 -16.27 -4.81
CA PRO A 616 26.37 -15.01 -4.05
C PRO A 616 27.20 -13.93 -4.76
N GLU A 617 28.28 -14.31 -5.44
CA GLU A 617 29.15 -13.38 -6.18
C GLU A 617 28.38 -12.77 -7.36
N ALA A 618 27.62 -13.54 -8.11
CA ALA A 618 26.79 -13.04 -9.20
C ALA A 618 25.72 -12.09 -8.68
N CYS A 619 25.11 -12.39 -7.53
CA CYS A 619 24.15 -11.48 -6.87
C CYS A 619 24.82 -10.18 -6.43
N ARG A 620 25.98 -10.26 -5.78
CA ARG A 620 26.78 -9.10 -5.38
C ARG A 620 27.08 -8.20 -6.58
N ASP A 621 27.58 -8.79 -7.66
CA ASP A 621 27.97 -8.04 -8.85
C ASP A 621 26.78 -7.36 -9.53
N LEU A 622 25.61 -8.02 -9.56
CA LEU A 622 24.37 -7.43 -10.04
C LEU A 622 23.96 -6.22 -9.19
N VAL A 623 23.86 -6.39 -7.86
CA VAL A 623 23.49 -5.32 -6.93
C VAL A 623 24.50 -4.17 -6.99
N ARG A 624 25.79 -4.46 -6.95
CA ARG A 624 26.86 -3.45 -7.02
C ARG A 624 26.80 -2.63 -8.30
N ARG A 625 26.67 -3.29 -9.47
CA ARG A 625 26.56 -2.61 -10.76
C ARG A 625 25.30 -1.76 -10.83
N THR A 626 24.18 -2.26 -10.32
CA THR A 626 22.91 -1.53 -10.28
C THR A 626 23.04 -0.25 -9.46
N LEU A 627 23.49 -0.34 -8.21
CA LEU A 627 23.59 0.80 -7.30
C LEU A 627 24.66 1.81 -7.70
N THR A 628 25.67 1.37 -8.45
CA THR A 628 26.74 2.26 -8.94
C THR A 628 26.32 2.99 -10.24
N ARG A 629 25.62 2.30 -11.15
CA ARG A 629 25.25 2.84 -12.47
C ARG A 629 23.97 3.66 -12.45
N PHE A 630 22.98 3.21 -11.66
CA PHE A 630 21.64 3.80 -11.63
C PHE A 630 21.39 4.62 -10.35
N ARG A 631 20.42 5.52 -10.42
CA ARG A 631 20.03 6.42 -9.32
C ARG A 631 18.76 6.01 -8.62
N LEU A 632 18.26 4.82 -8.91
CA LEU A 632 17.11 4.23 -8.23
C LEU A 632 17.31 4.27 -6.71
N PRO A 633 16.34 4.75 -5.94
CA PRO A 633 16.50 4.87 -4.49
C PRO A 633 16.52 3.53 -3.77
N TYR A 634 15.78 2.53 -4.31
CA TYR A 634 15.55 1.24 -3.65
C TYR A 634 15.46 0.13 -4.67
N ILE A 635 16.15 -0.97 -4.41
CA ILE A 635 16.03 -2.19 -5.22
C ILE A 635 15.91 -3.44 -4.32
N THR A 636 15.32 -4.48 -4.87
CA THR A 636 15.43 -5.84 -4.37
C THR A 636 15.57 -6.80 -5.53
N VAL A 637 16.34 -7.87 -5.34
CA VAL A 637 16.45 -8.96 -6.31
C VAL A 637 15.45 -10.04 -5.90
N THR A 638 14.51 -10.36 -6.77
CA THR A 638 13.47 -11.35 -6.50
C THR A 638 13.72 -12.58 -7.35
N PRO A 639 14.38 -13.63 -6.80
CA PRO A 639 14.62 -14.88 -7.52
C PRO A 639 13.32 -15.65 -7.71
N THR A 640 13.28 -16.46 -8.75
CA THR A 640 12.17 -17.40 -8.96
C THR A 640 12.21 -18.52 -7.93
N PHE A 641 11.07 -18.80 -7.31
CA PHE A 641 10.93 -19.86 -6.33
C PHE A 641 9.58 -20.57 -6.43
N SER A 642 9.53 -21.77 -5.88
CA SER A 642 8.31 -22.55 -5.72
C SER A 642 8.04 -22.83 -4.24
N ILE A 643 6.78 -22.94 -3.85
CA ILE A 643 6.39 -23.26 -2.48
C ILE A 643 5.74 -24.63 -2.44
N CYS A 644 6.35 -25.56 -1.69
CA CYS A 644 5.74 -26.85 -1.41
C CYS A 644 5.00 -26.80 -0.06
N PRO A 645 3.72 -27.20 0.03
CA PRO A 645 2.98 -27.21 1.30
C PRO A 645 3.65 -28.02 2.41
N LYS A 646 4.41 -29.06 2.02
CA LYS A 646 5.10 -29.96 2.96
C LYS A 646 6.54 -29.52 3.27
N HIS A 647 7.31 -29.12 2.24
CA HIS A 647 8.74 -28.83 2.34
C HIS A 647 9.08 -27.35 2.34
N GLY A 648 8.07 -26.48 2.28
CA GLY A 648 8.26 -25.04 2.28
C GLY A 648 8.88 -24.53 0.99
N TYR A 649 9.82 -23.63 1.14
CA TYR A 649 10.48 -22.91 0.07
C TYR A 649 11.48 -23.76 -0.73
N LEU A 650 11.42 -23.60 -2.04
CA LEU A 650 12.31 -24.27 -3.00
C LEU A 650 12.83 -23.23 -3.98
N SER A 651 14.13 -23.04 -4.06
CA SER A 651 14.75 -22.15 -5.04
C SER A 651 14.56 -22.72 -6.46
N GLY A 652 14.04 -21.87 -7.36
CA GLY A 652 13.76 -22.23 -8.73
C GLY A 652 12.28 -22.56 -8.99
N ARG A 653 11.93 -22.70 -10.27
CA ARG A 653 10.59 -23.05 -10.71
C ARG A 653 10.44 -24.56 -10.81
N TYR A 654 9.53 -25.11 -10.04
CA TYR A 654 9.20 -26.53 -10.05
C TYR A 654 7.69 -26.73 -10.19
N ASP A 655 7.29 -27.55 -11.14
CA ASP A 655 5.89 -27.97 -11.28
C ASP A 655 5.51 -28.95 -10.17
N PHE A 656 6.47 -29.78 -9.72
CA PHE A 656 6.35 -30.74 -8.63
C PHE A 656 7.53 -30.58 -7.66
N CYS A 657 7.28 -30.81 -6.38
CA CYS A 657 8.33 -30.71 -5.36
C CYS A 657 9.34 -31.85 -5.44
N PRO A 658 10.63 -31.60 -5.75
CA PRO A 658 11.63 -32.67 -5.85
C PRO A 658 11.86 -33.42 -4.54
N LYS A 659 11.63 -32.77 -3.38
CA LYS A 659 11.70 -33.43 -2.07
C LYS A 659 10.52 -34.40 -1.85
N CYS A 660 9.30 -34.02 -2.28
CA CYS A 660 8.17 -34.97 -2.26
C CYS A 660 8.39 -36.16 -3.17
N ASP A 661 8.95 -35.95 -4.35
CA ASP A 661 9.24 -37.02 -5.30
C ASP A 661 10.30 -37.97 -4.76
N ALA A 662 11.36 -37.42 -4.15
CA ALA A 662 12.39 -38.25 -3.49
C ALA A 662 11.82 -39.11 -2.35
N GLU A 663 10.92 -38.57 -1.53
CA GLU A 663 10.23 -39.29 -0.46
C GLU A 663 9.30 -40.37 -0.99
N LEU A 664 8.56 -40.08 -2.07
CA LEU A 664 7.70 -41.06 -2.73
C LEU A 664 8.51 -42.24 -3.33
N LEU A 665 9.64 -41.92 -3.96
CA LEU A 665 10.58 -42.93 -4.47
C LEU A 665 11.19 -43.76 -3.35
N ALA A 666 11.58 -43.11 -2.23
CA ALA A 666 12.11 -43.83 -1.06
C ALA A 666 11.04 -44.79 -0.47
N LYS A 667 9.79 -44.34 -0.35
CA LYS A 667 8.68 -45.20 0.11
C LYS A 667 8.39 -46.36 -0.83
N LYS A 668 8.43 -46.13 -2.15
CA LYS A 668 8.25 -47.17 -3.15
C LYS A 668 9.35 -48.22 -3.07
N ARG A 669 10.63 -47.82 -2.95
CA ARG A 669 11.78 -48.72 -2.77
C ARG A 669 11.69 -49.52 -1.47
N ALA A 670 11.31 -48.85 -0.36
CA ALA A 670 11.15 -49.57 0.92
C ALA A 670 9.98 -50.57 0.90
N LYS A 671 8.91 -50.29 0.15
CA LYS A 671 7.81 -51.24 -0.04
C LYS A 671 8.24 -52.42 -0.89
N ALA A 672 8.91 -52.20 -2.01
CA ALA A 672 9.44 -53.27 -2.88
C ALA A 672 10.41 -54.21 -2.13
N ALA A 673 11.34 -53.65 -1.34
CA ALA A 673 12.26 -54.42 -0.52
C ALA A 673 11.57 -55.26 0.59
N ARG A 674 10.40 -54.84 1.08
CA ARG A 674 9.58 -55.61 2.02
C ARG A 674 8.83 -56.77 1.32
N GLU A 675 8.37 -56.52 0.12
CA GLU A 675 7.66 -57.54 -0.70
C GLU A 675 8.61 -58.60 -1.23
N GLU A 676 9.90 -58.27 -1.48
CA GLU A 676 10.93 -59.24 -1.86
C GLU A 676 11.48 -60.06 -0.67
N ALA A 677 11.30 -59.60 0.57
CA ALA A 677 11.74 -60.25 1.80
C ALA A 677 10.66 -61.12 2.46
N SER A 678 9.43 -61.09 1.96
CA SER A 678 8.29 -61.91 2.40
C SER A 678 7.99 -63.02 1.39
#